data_27af1c389fce5cfc1bfc5f498c063c52
#
_entry.id   27af1c389fce5cfc1bfc5f498c063c52
#
_cell.length_a   1.000
_cell.length_b   1.000
_cell.length_c   1.000
_cell.angle_alpha   90.00
_cell.angle_beta   90.00
_cell.angle_gamma   90.00
#
_symmetry.space_group_name_H-M   'P 1'
#
loop_
_entity.id
_entity.type
_entity.pdbx_description
1 polymer ?
#
loop_
_entity_poly.entity_id
_entity_poly.type
_entity_poly.pdbx_seq_one_letter_code
_entity_poly.pdbx_strand_id
1 'polypeptide(L)'
;MTEPDLERLSRRIPPAPDAAARKRALSAAMQAFDDAEKKSGVTQGSPAGGRRSSIFNRIWSPVMNRRLLAGSALATLLVVPVAGLVTWEMVKSGTVSLPIETRKEEMAENKAAAPVENLAAAAEPAPLAESADSAVAVGGAVPPGLAMRQSTALTRERVMLPMPVPEERERFASADPNPVKAVATDPVSTFSADVDTASYSFVRRSLMSGSLPERDAVRVEEMINYFPYDWPGPETAETPFKATVTVTPTPWNKGTELLHIGIKGFETVKAEQPPANLVFLIDVSGSMNAADKLPLLKSAFRLLVGTLKETDTVSIVTYAGNAGVVLEPTAAKDREKILSAIDTLQPGGSTAGAAGIETAYALAARAFKKDGVNRVMLATDGDFNVGPASDDALKALIEEKRKGGIFLSVLGFGRGNYNDGTMQALAQNGNGTAAYIDTLAEAEKTLVEEAGSSLFPIAKDVKFQVEFNPARIAEYRLIGYETRALNREDFNDDKVDAGDIGSGHRVTAIYEITPKGSAAVLNDPLRYGEKAEAPAAESSELAFLKMRWKKPDGDVSELSTRPVTDADMVADFAAAPADVRFSVAVAAFGQKLKGVNALQDYAYGSILGLAEAARGTDPFGYRAEFLKLIRLADGLAGGSGAQ
;
A
#
# COMPACT_ATOMS: atom_id res chain seq x y z
N MET A 1 10.31 7.07 47.54
CA MET A 1 9.54 6.20 46.63
C MET A 1 10.56 5.42 45.82
N THR A 2 10.59 4.13 45.93
CA THR A 2 11.56 3.26 45.23
C THR A 2 11.05 2.91 43.82
N GLU A 3 11.97 2.64 42.92
CA GLU A 3 11.67 2.30 41.51
C GLU A 3 10.55 1.25 41.33
N PRO A 4 10.41 0.23 42.19
CA PRO A 4 9.28 -0.71 42.15
C PRO A 4 7.92 -0.10 42.47
N ASP A 5 7.87 1.02 43.18
CA ASP A 5 6.59 1.71 43.51
C ASP A 5 6.05 2.51 42.32
N LEU A 6 6.93 3.02 41.47
CA LEU A 6 6.59 3.72 40.23
C LEU A 6 6.05 2.75 39.16
N GLU A 7 6.63 1.56 39.04
CA GLU A 7 6.12 0.51 38.11
C GLU A 7 4.74 -0.01 38.50
N ARG A 8 4.42 -0.08 39.80
CA ARG A 8 3.07 -0.46 40.28
C ARG A 8 2.02 0.61 40.03
N LEU A 9 2.41 1.88 39.98
CA LEU A 9 1.50 3.00 39.67
C LEU A 9 1.20 3.11 38.17
N SER A 10 2.16 2.80 37.31
CA SER A 10 1.97 2.82 35.85
C SER A 10 1.02 1.73 35.31
N ARG A 11 0.81 0.65 36.06
CA ARG A 11 -0.10 -0.46 35.70
C ARG A 11 -1.55 -0.28 36.20
N ARG A 12 -1.88 0.80 36.90
CA ARG A 12 -3.27 1.08 37.29
C ARG A 12 -3.93 1.95 36.23
N ILE A 13 -4.75 1.30 35.40
CA ILE A 13 -5.71 2.01 34.55
C ILE A 13 -6.63 2.79 35.51
N PRO A 14 -6.69 4.13 35.46
CA PRO A 14 -7.60 4.88 36.30
C PRO A 14 -9.04 4.44 36.00
N PRO A 15 -9.90 4.27 37.02
CA PRO A 15 -11.28 3.92 36.80
C PRO A 15 -11.94 5.00 35.93
N ALA A 16 -12.81 4.56 34.99
CA ALA A 16 -13.55 5.48 34.15
C ALA A 16 -14.29 6.50 35.03
N PRO A 17 -14.25 7.79 34.70
CA PRO A 17 -14.92 8.82 35.48
C PRO A 17 -16.43 8.53 35.55
N ASP A 18 -17.03 8.69 36.73
CA ASP A 18 -18.45 8.50 36.91
C ASP A 18 -19.27 9.46 36.01
N ALA A 19 -20.52 9.11 35.74
CA ALA A 19 -21.39 9.89 34.85
C ALA A 19 -21.59 11.35 35.34
N ALA A 20 -21.53 11.58 36.65
CA ALA A 20 -21.67 12.90 37.26
C ALA A 20 -20.38 13.74 37.11
N ALA A 21 -19.22 13.11 37.20
CA ALA A 21 -17.93 13.77 36.93
C ALA A 21 -17.78 14.16 35.46
N ARG A 22 -18.20 13.27 34.54
CA ARG A 22 -18.22 13.53 33.10
C ARG A 22 -19.17 14.68 32.73
N LYS A 23 -20.35 14.72 33.33
CA LYS A 23 -21.35 15.79 33.13
C LYS A 23 -20.84 17.13 33.65
N ARG A 24 -20.15 17.18 34.82
CA ARG A 24 -19.53 18.40 35.36
C ARG A 24 -18.40 18.91 34.48
N ALA A 25 -17.54 18.03 33.98
CA ALA A 25 -16.46 18.41 33.06
C ALA A 25 -16.99 18.97 31.74
N LEU A 26 -18.04 18.37 31.18
CA LEU A 26 -18.69 18.86 29.96
C LEU A 26 -19.36 20.22 30.16
N SER A 27 -20.06 20.40 31.30
CA SER A 27 -20.68 21.69 31.65
C SER A 27 -19.63 22.80 31.85
N ALA A 28 -18.51 22.51 32.48
CA ALA A 28 -17.43 23.47 32.66
C ALA A 28 -16.77 23.85 31.31
N ALA A 29 -16.60 22.89 30.41
CA ALA A 29 -16.07 23.14 29.07
C ALA A 29 -17.03 24.01 28.21
N MET A 30 -18.33 23.74 28.26
CA MET A 30 -19.34 24.58 27.58
C MET A 30 -19.39 26.00 28.16
N GLN A 31 -19.28 26.14 29.46
CA GLN A 31 -19.28 27.45 30.13
C GLN A 31 -18.04 28.26 29.76
N ALA A 32 -16.87 27.63 29.66
CA ALA A 32 -15.64 28.26 29.19
C ALA A 32 -15.73 28.69 27.71
N PHE A 33 -16.43 27.94 26.89
CA PHE A 33 -16.69 28.28 25.50
C PHE A 33 -17.62 29.50 25.36
N ASP A 34 -18.74 29.52 26.08
CA ASP A 34 -19.70 30.66 26.12
C ASP A 34 -19.04 31.94 26.66
N ASP A 35 -18.14 31.81 27.64
CA ASP A 35 -17.39 32.96 28.19
C ASP A 35 -16.32 33.48 27.22
N ALA A 36 -15.74 32.60 26.39
CA ALA A 36 -14.81 32.99 25.33
C ALA A 36 -15.57 33.74 24.20
N GLU A 37 -16.77 33.29 23.86
CA GLU A 37 -17.62 33.93 22.83
C GLU A 37 -18.12 35.32 23.29
N LYS A 38 -18.46 35.49 24.57
CA LYS A 38 -18.83 36.79 25.17
C LYS A 38 -17.65 37.77 25.23
N LYS A 39 -16.42 37.29 25.38
CA LYS A 39 -15.20 38.11 25.38
C LYS A 39 -14.76 38.55 23.98
N SER A 40 -15.23 37.90 22.91
CA SER A 40 -14.92 38.25 21.53
C SER A 40 -15.77 39.33 20.90
N GLY A 41 -16.75 39.93 21.63
CA GLY A 41 -17.38 41.19 21.34
C GLY A 41 -18.10 41.31 20.00
N VAL A 42 -18.87 40.30 19.58
CA VAL A 42 -19.75 40.41 18.40
C VAL A 42 -21.16 40.68 18.87
N THR A 43 -21.55 41.95 18.84
CA THR A 43 -22.94 42.41 19.07
C THR A 43 -23.81 41.98 17.89
N GLN A 44 -24.80 41.12 18.17
CA GLN A 44 -25.94 40.88 17.26
C GLN A 44 -26.89 42.07 17.28
N GLY A 45 -26.98 42.78 16.16
CA GLY A 45 -28.02 43.75 15.89
C GLY A 45 -29.15 43.11 15.09
N SER A 46 -30.38 43.19 15.61
CA SER A 46 -31.61 42.72 14.94
C SER A 46 -31.97 43.55 13.69
N PRO A 47 -32.60 42.95 12.69
CA PRO A 47 -32.87 43.61 11.40
C PRO A 47 -34.19 44.35 11.38
N ALA A 48 -34.18 45.61 10.96
CA ALA A 48 -35.36 46.31 10.45
C ALA A 48 -35.09 46.74 9.00
N GLY A 49 -35.99 46.35 8.16
CA GLY A 49 -36.28 46.53 6.78
C GLY A 49 -35.53 47.53 5.89
N GLY A 50 -35.21 47.07 4.67
CA GLY A 50 -34.83 47.97 3.57
C GLY A 50 -34.11 47.26 2.43
N ARG A 51 -34.80 47.02 1.33
CA ARG A 51 -34.25 46.57 0.04
C ARG A 51 -33.09 47.44 -0.42
N ARG A 52 -31.93 46.88 -0.70
CA ARG A 52 -31.02 47.32 -1.78
C ARG A 52 -29.87 46.33 -2.04
N SER A 53 -29.79 45.92 -3.29
CA SER A 53 -28.72 45.48 -4.17
C SER A 53 -27.65 44.46 -3.69
N SER A 54 -27.68 43.32 -4.34
CA SER A 54 -26.98 42.07 -4.23
C SER A 54 -25.57 42.00 -4.86
N ILE A 55 -24.72 43.00 -4.75
CA ILE A 55 -23.38 42.96 -5.35
C ILE A 55 -22.29 42.66 -4.33
N PHE A 56 -22.55 42.83 -3.03
CA PHE A 56 -21.55 42.66 -1.97
C PHE A 56 -21.37 41.21 -1.49
N ASN A 57 -22.32 40.31 -1.72
CA ASN A 57 -22.25 38.93 -1.25
C ASN A 57 -21.43 37.97 -2.15
N ARG A 58 -21.04 38.40 -3.35
CA ARG A 58 -20.25 37.56 -4.27
C ARG A 58 -18.74 37.68 -4.11
N ILE A 59 -18.26 38.67 -3.35
CA ILE A 59 -16.82 38.94 -3.19
C ILE A 59 -16.28 38.45 -1.82
N TRP A 60 -17.16 38.12 -0.86
CA TRP A 60 -16.73 37.82 0.51
C TRP A 60 -16.71 36.33 0.92
N SER A 61 -17.31 35.44 0.15
CA SER A 61 -17.35 34.01 0.47
C SER A 61 -15.99 33.30 0.40
N PRO A 62 -15.03 33.64 -0.48
CA PRO A 62 -13.72 32.97 -0.49
C PRO A 62 -12.74 33.53 0.54
N VAL A 63 -13.01 34.71 1.14
CA VAL A 63 -12.08 35.36 2.08
C VAL A 63 -12.27 34.88 3.52
N MET A 64 -13.46 34.37 3.87
CA MET A 64 -13.76 33.93 5.25
C MET A 64 -13.13 32.57 5.60
N ASN A 65 -12.99 31.68 4.62
CA ASN A 65 -12.33 30.38 4.83
C ASN A 65 -10.80 30.47 4.93
N ARG A 66 -10.19 31.52 4.39
CA ARG A 66 -8.74 31.78 4.54
C ARG A 66 -8.36 32.47 5.86
N ARG A 67 -9.30 33.09 6.57
CA ARG A 67 -9.02 33.79 7.85
C ARG A 67 -8.97 32.85 9.05
N LEU A 68 -9.56 31.65 9.00
CA LEU A 68 -9.46 30.67 10.09
C LEU A 68 -8.08 29.99 10.15
N LEU A 69 -7.39 29.82 9.02
CA LEU A 69 -6.02 29.28 8.98
C LEU A 69 -4.96 30.33 9.33
N ALA A 70 -5.21 31.62 9.07
CA ALA A 70 -4.29 32.70 9.44
C ALA A 70 -4.35 33.04 10.94
N GLY A 71 -5.49 32.81 11.61
CA GLY A 71 -5.65 33.05 13.04
C GLY A 71 -4.84 32.09 13.92
N SER A 72 -4.71 30.82 13.52
CA SER A 72 -3.91 29.82 14.25
C SER A 72 -2.40 30.04 14.08
N ALA A 73 -1.93 30.47 12.91
CA ALA A 73 -0.53 30.76 12.66
C ALA A 73 -0.05 32.03 13.38
N LEU A 74 -0.92 33.07 13.52
CA LEU A 74 -0.60 34.28 14.29
C LEU A 74 -0.60 34.02 15.80
N ALA A 75 -1.45 33.14 16.32
CA ALA A 75 -1.46 32.77 17.73
C ALA A 75 -0.20 31.98 18.10
N THR A 76 0.29 31.08 17.23
CA THR A 76 1.54 30.32 17.45
C THR A 76 2.77 31.24 17.35
N LEU A 77 2.76 32.25 16.49
CA LEU A 77 3.87 33.18 16.30
C LEU A 77 4.03 34.18 17.48
N LEU A 78 2.97 34.43 18.26
CA LEU A 78 2.99 35.29 19.42
C LEU A 78 3.21 34.56 20.76
N VAL A 79 2.76 33.29 20.86
CA VAL A 79 2.89 32.50 22.10
C VAL A 79 4.32 32.00 22.31
N VAL A 80 5.02 31.61 21.25
CA VAL A 80 6.38 31.06 21.34
C VAL A 80 7.40 32.12 21.81
N PRO A 81 7.44 33.35 21.28
CA PRO A 81 8.38 34.36 21.81
C PRO A 81 8.02 34.87 23.22
N VAL A 82 6.72 34.92 23.61
CA VAL A 82 6.31 35.32 24.97
C VAL A 82 6.66 34.22 25.98
N ALA A 83 6.47 32.93 25.63
CA ALA A 83 6.92 31.82 26.47
C ALA A 83 8.45 31.80 26.60
N GLY A 84 9.18 32.10 25.53
CA GLY A 84 10.63 32.20 25.52
C GLY A 84 11.16 33.37 26.39
N LEU A 85 10.49 34.52 26.40
CA LEU A 85 10.82 35.68 27.23
C LEU A 85 10.55 35.44 28.71
N VAL A 86 9.43 34.79 29.05
CA VAL A 86 9.09 34.44 30.44
C VAL A 86 10.05 33.41 31.01
N THR A 87 10.45 32.41 30.23
CA THR A 87 11.47 31.44 30.67
C THR A 87 12.84 32.05 30.78
N TRP A 88 13.21 32.99 29.90
CA TRP A 88 14.46 33.75 29.99
C TRP A 88 14.54 34.62 31.24
N GLU A 89 13.47 35.32 31.61
CA GLU A 89 13.39 36.13 32.84
C GLU A 89 13.40 35.26 34.10
N MET A 90 12.74 34.07 34.09
CA MET A 90 12.78 33.10 35.19
C MET A 90 14.17 32.49 35.42
N VAL A 91 14.92 32.22 34.36
CA VAL A 91 16.32 31.77 34.45
C VAL A 91 17.23 32.86 34.95
N LYS A 92 17.00 34.11 34.57
CA LYS A 92 17.79 35.29 35.00
C LYS A 92 17.52 35.69 36.45
N SER A 93 16.33 35.44 36.97
CA SER A 93 15.93 35.68 38.35
C SER A 93 16.31 34.59 39.36
N GLY A 94 16.95 33.50 38.90
CA GLY A 94 17.42 32.42 39.78
C GLY A 94 16.33 31.54 40.38
N THR A 95 15.09 31.64 39.88
CA THR A 95 13.95 30.86 40.38
C THR A 95 13.83 29.46 39.79
N VAL A 96 14.58 29.14 38.73
CA VAL A 96 14.67 27.80 38.12
C VAL A 96 16.10 27.52 37.70
N SER A 97 16.77 26.57 38.37
CA SER A 97 18.04 26.02 37.93
C SER A 97 17.82 24.79 37.09
N LEU A 98 18.25 24.82 35.85
CA LEU A 98 18.28 23.63 34.97
C LEU A 98 19.52 22.79 35.37
N PRO A 99 19.38 21.48 35.61
CA PRO A 99 20.53 20.62 35.81
C PRO A 99 21.20 20.38 34.45
N ILE A 100 22.27 21.12 34.17
CA ILE A 100 23.18 20.79 33.09
C ILE A 100 24.27 19.92 33.71
N GLU A 101 24.11 18.60 33.64
CA GLU A 101 25.24 17.69 33.86
C GLU A 101 26.17 17.76 32.66
N THR A 102 27.13 18.63 32.72
CA THR A 102 28.33 18.57 31.90
C THR A 102 29.25 17.53 32.52
N ARG A 103 29.18 16.29 31.98
CA ARG A 103 30.23 15.30 32.18
C ARG A 103 31.40 15.65 31.26
N LYS A 104 32.23 16.57 31.70
CA LYS A 104 33.58 16.79 31.21
C LYS A 104 34.56 16.33 32.26
N GLU A 105 35.59 15.63 31.73
CA GLU A 105 36.87 15.39 32.38
C GLU A 105 36.96 14.24 33.39
N GLU A 106 37.43 13.14 32.88
CA GLU A 106 38.59 12.45 33.45
C GLU A 106 39.31 11.68 32.32
N MET A 107 40.08 12.42 31.54
CA MET A 107 41.21 11.93 30.78
C MET A 107 42.42 12.78 31.15
N ALA A 108 43.06 12.41 32.23
CA ALA A 108 44.40 12.89 32.54
C ALA A 108 45.27 11.75 33.05
N GLU A 109 46.30 11.52 32.26
CA GLU A 109 47.63 11.07 32.68
C GLU A 109 47.78 9.71 33.41
N ASN A 110 48.10 8.70 32.60
CA ASN A 110 49.25 7.90 33.01
C ASN A 110 50.14 7.59 31.79
N LYS A 111 51.25 8.32 31.77
CA LYS A 111 52.36 8.18 30.86
C LYS A 111 53.45 7.45 31.64
N ALA A 112 53.92 6.39 31.10
CA ALA A 112 55.26 5.86 31.14
C ALA A 112 55.37 4.33 31.21
N ALA A 113 56.03 3.88 30.24
CA ALA A 113 57.16 2.97 30.10
C ALA A 113 56.83 1.57 29.57
N ALA A 114 57.25 1.39 28.34
CA ALA A 114 57.63 0.14 27.69
C ALA A 114 58.90 -0.47 28.38
N PRO A 115 59.48 -1.61 28.01
CA PRO A 115 59.37 -2.31 26.72
C PRO A 115 59.32 -3.87 26.79
N VAL A 116 58.92 -4.45 25.64
CA VAL A 116 59.42 -5.62 24.92
C VAL A 116 59.92 -6.85 25.68
N GLU A 117 59.37 -8.02 25.40
CA GLU A 117 60.16 -9.10 24.86
C GLU A 117 59.28 -10.20 24.19
N ASN A 118 59.73 -10.56 23.00
CA ASN A 118 59.32 -11.71 22.21
C ASN A 118 59.57 -13.02 22.92
N LEU A 119 58.67 -13.99 22.81
CA LEU A 119 59.07 -15.37 22.63
C LEU A 119 57.98 -16.14 21.87
N ALA A 120 58.35 -16.47 20.67
CA ALA A 120 57.67 -17.48 19.86
C ALA A 120 58.05 -18.86 20.40
N ALA A 121 57.08 -19.74 20.55
CA ALA A 121 57.33 -21.19 20.51
C ALA A 121 56.07 -21.88 20.03
N ALA A 122 56.24 -22.54 18.91
CA ALA A 122 55.31 -23.45 18.27
C ALA A 122 55.11 -24.72 19.13
N ALA A 123 53.91 -25.28 19.06
CA ALA A 123 53.73 -26.74 19.24
C ALA A 123 52.53 -27.19 18.40
N GLU A 124 52.83 -28.04 17.48
CA GLU A 124 51.96 -28.79 16.58
C GLU A 124 51.13 -29.87 17.29
N PRO A 125 50.17 -30.50 16.57
CA PRO A 125 49.08 -31.29 17.12
C PRO A 125 49.42 -32.75 17.25
N ALA A 126 48.69 -33.51 18.08
CA ALA A 126 48.73 -34.98 18.10
C ALA A 126 47.33 -35.56 18.37
N PRO A 127 47.11 -36.84 18.09
CA PRO A 127 46.24 -37.26 17.01
C PRO A 127 44.99 -38.05 17.49
N LEU A 128 44.14 -38.36 16.53
CA LEU A 128 43.05 -39.34 16.55
C LEU A 128 43.44 -40.70 17.12
N ALA A 129 42.58 -41.31 17.93
CA ALA A 129 42.58 -42.75 18.18
C ALA A 129 41.17 -43.31 18.01
N GLU A 130 41.00 -44.06 16.93
CA GLU A 130 40.01 -45.13 16.76
C GLU A 130 40.34 -46.29 17.65
N SER A 131 39.30 -47.04 18.08
CA SER A 131 39.18 -48.50 18.09
C SER A 131 37.98 -48.92 18.91
N ALA A 132 36.99 -49.48 18.33
CA ALA A 132 36.78 -50.88 17.97
C ALA A 132 36.56 -51.81 19.17
N ASP A 133 35.31 -52.23 19.24
CA ASP A 133 34.79 -53.59 19.39
C ASP A 133 35.51 -54.58 20.33
N SER A 134 34.80 -55.15 21.31
CA SER A 134 34.73 -56.58 21.55
C SER A 134 33.77 -56.94 22.69
N ALA A 135 32.83 -57.79 22.37
CA ALA A 135 31.97 -58.52 23.29
C ALA A 135 32.74 -59.67 23.91
N VAL A 136 32.53 -59.95 25.21
CA VAL A 136 32.56 -61.33 25.77
C VAL A 136 31.69 -61.41 26.99
N ALA A 137 30.73 -62.34 26.99
CA ALA A 137 29.91 -62.75 28.09
C ALA A 137 30.67 -63.77 28.98
N VAL A 138 30.50 -63.74 30.31
CA VAL A 138 30.46 -64.91 31.16
C VAL A 138 29.68 -64.61 32.44
N GLY A 139 28.83 -65.56 32.84
CA GLY A 139 27.85 -65.50 33.91
C GLY A 139 28.43 -65.77 35.31
N GLY A 140 27.61 -65.54 36.29
CA GLY A 140 27.86 -65.87 37.72
C GLY A 140 26.77 -65.39 38.64
N ALA A 141 25.93 -66.33 39.03
CA ALA A 141 25.13 -66.53 40.28
C ALA A 141 24.74 -65.40 41.21
N VAL A 142 23.43 -65.39 41.48
CA VAL A 142 22.70 -64.69 42.52
C VAL A 142 22.87 -65.30 43.89
N PRO A 143 22.81 -64.53 44.99
CA PRO A 143 21.87 -64.88 46.05
C PRO A 143 21.06 -63.65 46.56
N PRO A 144 19.97 -63.90 47.33
CA PRO A 144 18.83 -63.02 47.37
C PRO A 144 18.75 -62.15 48.63
N GLY A 145 18.00 -61.08 48.50
CA GLY A 145 17.36 -60.44 49.65
C GLY A 145 17.69 -58.96 49.80
N LEU A 146 16.75 -58.12 49.52
CA LEU A 146 16.19 -57.12 50.43
C LEU A 146 15.55 -55.95 49.67
N ALA A 147 14.26 -55.82 49.99
CA ALA A 147 13.53 -54.55 50.04
C ALA A 147 13.39 -53.72 48.77
N MET A 148 12.27 -53.91 48.16
CA MET A 148 11.51 -53.06 47.31
C MET A 148 11.39 -51.63 47.88
N ARG A 149 12.12 -50.67 47.31
CA ARG A 149 11.76 -49.26 47.39
C ARG A 149 11.16 -48.88 46.05
N GLN A 150 9.85 -48.67 46.07
CA GLN A 150 9.13 -48.04 44.97
C GLN A 150 9.66 -46.61 44.80
N SER A 151 10.48 -46.39 43.80
CA SER A 151 10.72 -45.04 43.27
C SER A 151 9.55 -44.72 42.36
N THR A 152 8.63 -43.92 42.82
CA THR A 152 7.66 -43.25 42.01
C THR A 152 8.43 -42.37 41.00
N ALA A 153 8.54 -42.85 39.77
CA ALA A 153 8.93 -42.01 38.65
C ALA A 153 7.87 -40.97 38.46
N LEU A 154 8.16 -39.75 38.92
CA LEU A 154 7.39 -38.54 38.52
C LEU A 154 7.59 -38.38 37.04
N THR A 155 6.65 -38.86 36.25
CA THR A 155 6.46 -38.46 34.85
C THR A 155 6.28 -36.96 34.86
N ARG A 156 7.34 -36.22 34.63
CA ARG A 156 7.21 -34.78 34.28
C ARG A 156 6.45 -34.73 32.97
N GLU A 157 5.16 -34.60 33.07
CA GLU A 157 4.35 -34.09 31.97
C GLU A 157 4.97 -32.78 31.54
N ARG A 158 5.60 -32.82 30.38
CA ARG A 158 6.11 -31.62 29.72
C ARG A 158 4.87 -30.86 29.29
N VAL A 159 4.39 -29.96 30.15
CA VAL A 159 3.42 -28.95 29.75
C VAL A 159 4.08 -28.19 28.61
N MET A 160 3.73 -28.54 27.39
CA MET A 160 4.03 -27.69 26.24
C MET A 160 3.22 -26.41 26.48
N LEU A 161 3.91 -25.37 26.96
CA LEU A 161 3.35 -24.03 26.92
C LEU A 161 2.93 -23.81 25.47
N PRO A 162 1.71 -23.38 25.19
CA PRO A 162 1.34 -23.00 23.85
C PRO A 162 2.37 -21.96 23.39
N MET A 163 3.03 -22.26 22.27
CA MET A 163 3.89 -21.27 21.61
C MET A 163 3.01 -20.04 21.38
N PRO A 164 3.48 -18.84 21.74
CA PRO A 164 2.73 -17.63 21.43
C PRO A 164 2.41 -17.68 19.92
N VAL A 165 1.13 -17.66 19.60
CA VAL A 165 0.68 -17.46 18.23
C VAL A 165 1.31 -16.13 17.82
N PRO A 166 2.04 -16.05 16.70
CA PRO A 166 2.57 -14.79 16.21
C PRO A 166 1.39 -13.82 16.13
N GLU A 167 1.44 -12.71 16.86
CA GLU A 167 0.46 -11.65 16.70
C GLU A 167 0.54 -11.19 15.24
N GLU A 168 -0.52 -11.40 14.48
CA GLU A 168 -0.65 -10.83 13.14
C GLU A 168 -0.71 -9.31 13.32
N ARG A 169 0.38 -8.64 12.95
CA ARG A 169 0.53 -7.17 13.04
C ARG A 169 0.31 -6.50 11.69
N GLU A 170 -0.22 -7.24 10.74
CA GLU A 170 -0.53 -6.71 9.42
C GLU A 170 -1.62 -5.63 9.54
N ARG A 171 -1.45 -4.52 8.82
CA ARG A 171 -2.37 -3.38 8.88
C ARG A 171 -2.78 -2.98 7.48
N PHE A 172 -4.10 -2.91 7.29
CA PHE A 172 -4.72 -2.46 6.05
C PHE A 172 -5.50 -1.18 6.31
N ALA A 173 -5.44 -0.23 5.37
CA ALA A 173 -6.28 0.94 5.43
C ALA A 173 -7.73 0.55 5.13
N SER A 174 -8.64 0.87 6.04
CA SER A 174 -10.07 0.63 5.82
C SER A 174 -10.61 1.60 4.78
N ALA A 175 -11.36 1.06 3.80
CA ALA A 175 -12.07 1.83 2.80
C ALA A 175 -13.46 1.23 2.60
N ASP A 176 -14.49 2.01 2.89
CA ASP A 176 -15.86 1.59 2.65
C ASP A 176 -16.13 1.46 1.14
N PRO A 177 -16.92 0.46 0.71
CA PRO A 177 -17.29 0.32 -0.68
C PRO A 177 -17.96 1.57 -1.24
N ASN A 178 -17.66 1.91 -2.50
CA ASN A 178 -18.28 3.05 -3.16
C ASN A 178 -19.81 3.00 -3.10
N PRO A 179 -20.48 4.07 -2.70
CA PRO A 179 -21.93 4.15 -2.69
C PRO A 179 -22.50 4.23 -4.12
N VAL A 180 -23.76 3.88 -4.26
CA VAL A 180 -24.51 4.15 -5.49
C VAL A 180 -24.84 5.65 -5.55
N LYS A 181 -24.44 6.30 -6.65
CA LYS A 181 -24.62 7.73 -6.89
C LYS A 181 -25.72 7.98 -7.92
N ALA A 182 -26.60 8.94 -7.64
CA ALA A 182 -27.61 9.38 -8.58
C ALA A 182 -27.00 10.33 -9.62
N VAL A 183 -27.10 9.98 -10.92
CA VAL A 183 -26.53 10.78 -12.02
C VAL A 183 -27.12 12.21 -12.06
N ALA A 184 -28.36 12.37 -11.65
CA ALA A 184 -29.02 13.69 -11.60
C ALA A 184 -28.32 14.70 -10.66
N THR A 185 -27.58 14.23 -9.65
CA THR A 185 -26.90 15.09 -8.65
C THR A 185 -25.39 15.01 -8.74
N ASP A 186 -24.85 13.85 -9.09
CA ASP A 186 -23.41 13.60 -9.22
C ASP A 186 -23.13 12.76 -10.50
N PRO A 187 -23.12 13.42 -11.68
CA PRO A 187 -22.99 12.71 -12.96
C PRO A 187 -21.56 12.28 -13.28
N VAL A 188 -20.57 12.65 -12.47
CA VAL A 188 -19.15 12.53 -12.82
C VAL A 188 -18.42 11.67 -11.80
N SER A 189 -17.67 10.68 -12.28
CA SER A 189 -16.73 9.88 -11.50
C SER A 189 -15.31 10.12 -11.98
N THR A 190 -14.40 10.42 -11.07
CA THR A 190 -12.98 10.67 -11.38
C THR A 190 -12.10 9.75 -10.53
N PHE A 191 -11.06 9.14 -11.13
CA PHE A 191 -10.13 8.28 -10.42
C PHE A 191 -8.76 8.27 -11.11
N SER A 192 -7.69 7.88 -10.36
CA SER A 192 -6.34 7.76 -10.89
C SER A 192 -6.10 6.37 -11.52
N ALA A 193 -5.16 6.32 -12.48
CA ALA A 193 -4.77 5.08 -13.16
C ALA A 193 -3.90 4.15 -12.29
N ASP A 194 -3.43 4.62 -11.15
CA ASP A 194 -2.53 3.90 -10.27
C ASP A 194 -3.24 2.70 -9.62
N VAL A 195 -2.81 1.49 -9.97
CA VAL A 195 -3.37 0.25 -9.42
C VAL A 195 -2.25 -0.68 -9.03
N ASP A 196 -2.10 -0.88 -7.74
CA ASP A 196 -1.26 -1.93 -7.18
C ASP A 196 -1.92 -3.31 -7.30
N THR A 197 -1.21 -4.38 -7.01
CA THR A 197 -1.73 -5.76 -7.05
C THR A 197 -1.53 -6.54 -5.76
N ALA A 198 -1.04 -5.88 -4.72
CA ALA A 198 -0.71 -6.49 -3.43
C ALA A 198 -1.89 -7.23 -2.77
N SER A 199 -3.11 -6.69 -2.89
CA SER A 199 -4.32 -7.29 -2.31
C SER A 199 -4.58 -8.70 -2.83
N TYR A 200 -4.32 -9.00 -4.11
CA TYR A 200 -4.50 -10.35 -4.64
C TYR A 200 -3.59 -11.36 -3.95
N SER A 201 -2.32 -11.01 -3.75
CA SER A 201 -1.34 -11.87 -3.06
C SER A 201 -1.74 -12.11 -1.59
N PHE A 202 -2.30 -11.13 -0.89
CA PHE A 202 -2.86 -11.30 0.46
C PHE A 202 -4.06 -12.23 0.48
N VAL A 203 -5.02 -12.04 -0.43
CA VAL A 203 -6.20 -12.90 -0.58
C VAL A 203 -5.78 -14.33 -0.87
N ARG A 204 -4.86 -14.53 -1.83
CA ARG A 204 -4.28 -15.83 -2.17
C ARG A 204 -3.68 -16.51 -0.94
N ARG A 205 -2.80 -15.82 -0.26
CA ARG A 205 -2.13 -16.32 0.94
C ARG A 205 -3.11 -16.74 2.03
N SER A 206 -4.11 -15.90 2.34
CA SER A 206 -5.12 -16.19 3.36
C SER A 206 -5.90 -17.44 3.02
N LEU A 207 -6.43 -17.53 1.80
CA LEU A 207 -7.21 -18.68 1.35
C LEU A 207 -6.37 -19.96 1.29
N MET A 208 -5.12 -19.89 0.83
CA MET A 208 -4.20 -21.03 0.79
C MET A 208 -3.78 -21.51 2.20
N SER A 209 -3.81 -20.63 3.20
CA SER A 209 -3.58 -21.00 4.60
C SER A 209 -4.84 -21.46 5.33
N GLY A 210 -6.00 -21.51 4.66
CA GLY A 210 -7.26 -22.02 5.21
C GLY A 210 -8.06 -21.00 6.00
N SER A 211 -7.86 -19.71 5.77
CA SER A 211 -8.63 -18.61 6.37
C SER A 211 -9.22 -17.69 5.31
N LEU A 212 -10.38 -17.11 5.59
CA LEU A 212 -10.89 -16.00 4.78
C LEU A 212 -10.04 -14.75 5.04
N PRO A 213 -9.78 -13.92 4.01
CA PRO A 213 -9.05 -12.68 4.21
C PRO A 213 -9.87 -11.68 5.03
N GLU A 214 -9.18 -10.77 5.74
CA GLU A 214 -9.82 -9.61 6.33
C GLU A 214 -10.44 -8.74 5.24
N ARG A 215 -11.61 -8.13 5.52
CA ARG A 215 -12.34 -7.33 4.52
C ARG A 215 -11.52 -6.14 4.02
N ASP A 216 -10.77 -5.51 4.90
CA ASP A 216 -9.94 -4.35 4.58
C ASP A 216 -8.70 -4.71 3.75
N ALA A 217 -8.26 -5.99 3.78
CA ALA A 217 -7.21 -6.48 2.89
C ALA A 217 -7.70 -6.70 1.44
N VAL A 218 -9.03 -6.68 1.20
CA VAL A 218 -9.61 -6.93 -0.13
C VAL A 218 -9.88 -5.60 -0.84
N ARG A 219 -8.98 -5.23 -1.74
CA ARG A 219 -9.18 -4.14 -2.70
C ARG A 219 -9.57 -4.71 -4.06
N VAL A 220 -10.82 -4.45 -4.44
CA VAL A 220 -11.43 -5.12 -5.60
C VAL A 220 -10.73 -4.74 -6.89
N GLU A 221 -10.34 -3.47 -7.05
CA GLU A 221 -9.58 -2.98 -8.19
C GLU A 221 -8.23 -3.67 -8.36
N GLU A 222 -7.52 -3.94 -7.26
CA GLU A 222 -6.24 -4.63 -7.29
C GLU A 222 -6.38 -6.10 -7.69
N MET A 223 -7.46 -6.73 -7.25
CA MET A 223 -7.78 -8.09 -7.68
C MET A 223 -8.11 -8.15 -9.17
N ILE A 224 -8.93 -7.21 -9.68
CA ILE A 224 -9.27 -7.12 -11.10
C ILE A 224 -8.00 -6.94 -11.93
N ASN A 225 -7.14 -6.01 -11.54
CA ASN A 225 -5.96 -5.62 -12.30
C ASN A 225 -4.75 -6.55 -12.12
N TYR A 226 -4.87 -7.60 -11.32
CA TYR A 226 -3.84 -8.63 -11.17
C TYR A 226 -3.63 -9.46 -12.45
N PHE A 227 -4.65 -9.59 -13.31
CA PHE A 227 -4.64 -10.48 -14.47
C PHE A 227 -4.18 -9.77 -15.75
N PRO A 228 -3.34 -10.44 -16.57
CA PRO A 228 -2.86 -9.90 -17.85
C PRO A 228 -3.93 -10.06 -18.94
N TYR A 229 -4.97 -9.21 -18.92
CA TYR A 229 -5.98 -9.19 -19.97
C TYR A 229 -5.41 -8.74 -21.32
N ASP A 230 -5.91 -9.31 -22.42
CA ASP A 230 -5.46 -8.96 -23.77
C ASP A 230 -6.33 -7.83 -24.37
N TRP A 231 -6.30 -6.66 -23.74
CA TRP A 231 -6.96 -5.48 -24.30
C TRP A 231 -6.23 -5.03 -25.56
N PRO A 232 -6.96 -4.59 -26.62
CA PRO A 232 -6.36 -3.98 -27.80
C PRO A 232 -5.51 -2.75 -27.42
N GLY A 233 -4.22 -2.78 -27.79
CA GLY A 233 -3.31 -1.67 -27.55
C GLY A 233 -3.38 -0.60 -28.65
N PRO A 234 -2.72 0.55 -28.46
CA PRO A 234 -2.52 1.57 -29.50
C PRO A 234 -1.57 1.06 -30.58
N GLU A 235 -1.71 1.59 -31.80
CA GLU A 235 -0.89 1.20 -32.95
C GLU A 235 0.46 1.92 -32.96
N THR A 236 0.53 3.11 -32.36
CA THR A 236 1.74 3.95 -32.35
C THR A 236 2.00 4.53 -30.97
N ALA A 237 3.25 4.87 -30.69
CA ALA A 237 3.68 5.51 -29.44
C ALA A 237 3.12 6.93 -29.25
N GLU A 238 2.66 7.59 -30.29
CA GLU A 238 2.05 8.92 -30.24
C GLU A 238 0.73 8.90 -29.44
N THR A 239 0.05 7.75 -29.46
CA THR A 239 -1.12 7.50 -28.61
C THR A 239 -0.67 6.57 -27.49
N PRO A 240 -0.39 7.07 -26.28
CA PRO A 240 0.27 6.27 -25.24
C PRO A 240 -0.60 5.13 -24.73
N PHE A 241 -1.94 5.20 -24.84
CA PHE A 241 -2.85 4.14 -24.45
C PHE A 241 -4.16 4.19 -25.23
N LYS A 242 -4.84 3.04 -25.29
CA LYS A 242 -6.13 2.86 -25.95
C LYS A 242 -7.14 2.31 -24.95
N ALA A 243 -8.33 2.90 -24.93
CA ALA A 243 -9.47 2.42 -24.16
C ALA A 243 -10.39 1.55 -25.02
N THR A 244 -10.74 0.37 -24.51
CA THR A 244 -11.77 -0.52 -25.04
C THR A 244 -12.94 -0.53 -24.06
N VAL A 245 -14.14 -0.27 -24.55
CA VAL A 245 -15.35 -0.18 -23.74
C VAL A 245 -16.32 -1.28 -24.14
N THR A 246 -16.98 -1.88 -23.15
CA THR A 246 -18.06 -2.86 -23.33
C THR A 246 -19.13 -2.59 -22.29
N VAL A 247 -20.40 -2.53 -22.70
CA VAL A 247 -21.55 -2.47 -21.80
C VAL A 247 -22.30 -3.79 -21.89
N THR A 248 -22.58 -4.44 -20.75
CA THR A 248 -23.17 -5.77 -20.71
C THR A 248 -24.13 -5.91 -19.52
N PRO A 249 -25.17 -6.76 -19.60
CA PRO A 249 -26.01 -7.05 -18.44
C PRO A 249 -25.21 -7.52 -17.23
N THR A 250 -25.61 -7.08 -16.02
CA THR A 250 -24.97 -7.49 -14.76
C THR A 250 -25.36 -8.92 -14.40
N PRO A 251 -24.40 -9.85 -14.17
CA PRO A 251 -24.72 -11.24 -13.85
C PRO A 251 -25.47 -11.45 -12.52
N TRP A 252 -25.29 -10.55 -11.56
CA TRP A 252 -25.91 -10.64 -10.22
C TRP A 252 -27.14 -9.74 -10.04
N ASN A 253 -27.43 -8.84 -10.98
CA ASN A 253 -28.57 -7.93 -10.89
C ASN A 253 -29.17 -7.67 -12.28
N LYS A 254 -30.35 -8.21 -12.51
CA LYS A 254 -31.03 -8.10 -13.83
C LYS A 254 -31.49 -6.68 -14.19
N GLY A 255 -31.53 -5.78 -13.22
CA GLY A 255 -31.95 -4.37 -13.42
C GLY A 255 -30.80 -3.42 -13.69
N THR A 256 -29.55 -3.90 -13.68
CA THR A 256 -28.36 -3.08 -13.90
C THR A 256 -27.52 -3.63 -15.06
N GLU A 257 -26.59 -2.82 -15.53
CA GLU A 257 -25.60 -3.14 -16.55
C GLU A 257 -24.21 -2.85 -16.01
N LEU A 258 -23.19 -3.48 -16.59
CA LEU A 258 -21.80 -3.21 -16.31
C LEU A 258 -21.18 -2.41 -17.45
N LEU A 259 -20.68 -1.23 -17.15
CA LEU A 259 -19.77 -0.49 -18.03
C LEU A 259 -18.35 -0.93 -17.71
N HIS A 260 -17.76 -1.70 -18.60
CA HIS A 260 -16.40 -2.18 -18.53
C HIS A 260 -15.48 -1.30 -19.38
N ILE A 261 -14.38 -0.83 -18.80
CA ILE A 261 -13.35 -0.01 -19.45
C ILE A 261 -12.01 -0.74 -19.28
N GLY A 262 -11.50 -1.30 -20.40
CA GLY A 262 -10.16 -1.90 -20.47
C GLY A 262 -9.21 -0.93 -21.17
N ILE A 263 -8.07 -0.66 -20.57
CA ILE A 263 -7.06 0.27 -21.08
C ILE A 263 -5.75 -0.50 -21.24
N LYS A 264 -5.07 -0.33 -22.38
CA LYS A 264 -3.72 -0.86 -22.60
C LYS A 264 -2.79 0.24 -23.04
N GLY A 265 -1.63 0.32 -22.38
CA GLY A 265 -0.52 1.18 -22.77
C GLY A 265 0.20 0.67 -24.02
N PHE A 266 0.83 1.58 -24.76
CA PHE A 266 1.71 1.21 -25.88
C PHE A 266 2.84 0.33 -25.38
N GLU A 267 3.12 -0.76 -26.09
CA GLU A 267 4.15 -1.72 -25.71
C GLU A 267 5.44 -1.45 -26.47
N THR A 268 6.42 -0.90 -25.76
CA THR A 268 7.75 -0.63 -26.33
C THR A 268 8.56 -1.92 -26.40
N VAL A 269 9.12 -2.22 -27.56
CA VAL A 269 9.98 -3.38 -27.76
C VAL A 269 11.18 -3.30 -26.82
N LYS A 270 11.56 -4.39 -26.16
CA LYS A 270 12.63 -4.46 -25.15
C LYS A 270 13.95 -3.84 -25.63
N ALA A 271 14.30 -3.99 -26.90
CA ALA A 271 15.51 -3.41 -27.50
C ALA A 271 15.50 -1.88 -27.52
N GLU A 272 14.32 -1.26 -27.58
CA GLU A 272 14.11 0.19 -27.65
C GLU A 272 13.89 0.84 -26.28
N GLN A 273 13.71 0.02 -25.23
CA GLN A 273 13.56 0.55 -23.88
C GLN A 273 14.85 1.29 -23.46
N PRO A 274 14.75 2.43 -22.77
CA PRO A 274 15.91 3.15 -22.28
C PRO A 274 16.73 2.32 -21.27
N PRO A 275 18.00 2.65 -21.01
CA PRO A 275 18.80 1.96 -20.01
C PRO A 275 18.29 2.28 -18.60
N ALA A 276 18.34 1.29 -17.70
CA ALA A 276 17.93 1.43 -16.32
C ALA A 276 19.12 1.59 -15.37
N ASN A 277 18.94 2.40 -14.32
CA ASN A 277 19.79 2.51 -13.15
C ASN A 277 18.96 2.09 -11.93
N LEU A 278 19.19 0.88 -11.43
CA LEU A 278 18.43 0.27 -10.35
C LEU A 278 19.26 0.22 -9.07
N VAL A 279 18.72 0.74 -7.99
CA VAL A 279 19.32 0.64 -6.66
C VAL A 279 18.43 -0.25 -5.78
N PHE A 280 18.92 -1.43 -5.41
CA PHE A 280 18.24 -2.31 -4.48
C PHE A 280 18.53 -1.86 -3.05
N LEU A 281 17.52 -1.36 -2.36
CA LEU A 281 17.57 -1.03 -0.94
C LEU A 281 16.92 -2.16 -0.15
N ILE A 282 17.73 -2.98 0.51
CA ILE A 282 17.31 -4.25 1.06
C ILE A 282 17.33 -4.24 2.58
N ASP A 283 16.19 -4.57 3.18
CA ASP A 283 16.09 -4.91 4.59
C ASP A 283 16.86 -6.21 4.87
N VAL A 284 17.82 -6.14 5.79
CA VAL A 284 18.53 -7.30 6.31
C VAL A 284 18.39 -7.39 7.84
N SER A 285 17.33 -6.80 8.43
CA SER A 285 17.03 -6.92 9.85
C SER A 285 16.81 -8.38 10.28
N GLY A 286 16.82 -8.63 11.59
CA GLY A 286 16.65 -9.98 12.14
C GLY A 286 15.31 -10.62 11.76
N SER A 287 14.25 -9.83 11.54
CA SER A 287 12.94 -10.29 11.10
C SER A 287 12.95 -10.90 9.69
N MET A 288 13.92 -10.51 8.84
CA MET A 288 14.09 -11.01 7.47
C MET A 288 14.65 -12.44 7.37
N ASN A 289 14.89 -13.13 8.47
CA ASN A 289 15.49 -14.48 8.47
C ASN A 289 14.55 -15.61 7.99
N ALA A 290 13.25 -15.37 7.89
CA ALA A 290 12.29 -16.39 7.45
C ALA A 290 12.46 -16.78 5.98
N ALA A 291 12.06 -18.00 5.60
CA ALA A 291 12.23 -18.53 4.24
C ALA A 291 11.47 -17.73 3.18
N ASP A 292 10.35 -17.15 3.54
CA ASP A 292 9.49 -16.29 2.71
C ASP A 292 9.92 -14.80 2.70
N LYS A 293 11.08 -14.47 3.28
CA LYS A 293 11.65 -13.12 3.34
C LYS A 293 13.00 -13.04 2.60
N LEU A 294 14.14 -12.86 3.28
CA LEU A 294 15.43 -12.66 2.60
C LEU A 294 15.82 -13.81 1.64
N PRO A 295 15.58 -15.11 1.94
CA PRO A 295 15.83 -16.17 0.97
C PRO A 295 14.99 -16.07 -0.30
N LEU A 296 13.70 -15.74 -0.18
CA LEU A 296 12.80 -15.49 -1.31
C LEU A 296 13.26 -14.26 -2.10
N LEU A 297 13.59 -13.16 -1.41
CA LEU A 297 14.10 -11.93 -1.98
C LEU A 297 15.36 -12.17 -2.83
N LYS A 298 16.33 -12.93 -2.32
CA LYS A 298 17.54 -13.29 -3.09
C LYS A 298 17.18 -14.02 -4.39
N SER A 299 16.22 -14.95 -4.32
CA SER A 299 15.74 -15.68 -5.50
C SER A 299 15.02 -14.76 -6.48
N ALA A 300 14.18 -13.85 -5.98
CA ALA A 300 13.47 -12.84 -6.76
C ALA A 300 14.42 -11.91 -7.51
N PHE A 301 15.44 -11.38 -6.84
CA PHE A 301 16.42 -10.50 -7.47
C PHE A 301 17.32 -11.21 -8.48
N ARG A 302 17.59 -12.51 -8.30
CA ARG A 302 18.26 -13.31 -9.35
C ARG A 302 17.44 -13.37 -10.64
N LEU A 303 16.12 -13.53 -10.53
CA LEU A 303 15.23 -13.48 -11.69
C LEU A 303 15.31 -12.12 -12.38
N LEU A 304 15.17 -11.02 -11.62
CA LEU A 304 15.25 -9.66 -12.16
C LEU A 304 16.60 -9.40 -12.85
N VAL A 305 17.73 -9.72 -12.21
CA VAL A 305 19.08 -9.55 -12.79
C VAL A 305 19.22 -10.33 -14.10
N GLY A 306 18.55 -11.48 -14.22
CA GLY A 306 18.48 -12.27 -15.46
C GLY A 306 17.85 -11.54 -16.63
N THR A 307 16.95 -10.58 -16.39
CA THR A 307 16.22 -9.82 -17.42
C THR A 307 16.91 -8.54 -17.87
N LEU A 308 17.89 -8.04 -17.11
CA LEU A 308 18.55 -6.76 -17.35
C LEU A 308 19.40 -6.79 -18.61
N LYS A 309 19.48 -5.62 -19.26
CA LYS A 309 20.34 -5.38 -20.42
C LYS A 309 21.76 -5.07 -19.95
N GLU A 310 22.75 -5.31 -20.79
CA GLU A 310 24.17 -5.01 -20.49
C GLU A 310 24.41 -3.53 -20.16
N THR A 311 23.56 -2.65 -20.70
CA THR A 311 23.60 -1.19 -20.49
C THR A 311 22.99 -0.74 -19.17
N ASP A 312 22.27 -1.63 -18.49
CA ASP A 312 21.67 -1.31 -17.20
C ASP A 312 22.73 -1.29 -16.09
N THR A 313 22.43 -0.62 -14.98
CA THR A 313 23.32 -0.49 -13.83
C THR A 313 22.59 -0.95 -12.58
N VAL A 314 23.26 -1.72 -11.72
CA VAL A 314 22.73 -2.19 -10.44
C VAL A 314 23.63 -1.72 -9.31
N SER A 315 23.01 -1.24 -8.23
CA SER A 315 23.66 -0.96 -6.95
C SER A 315 22.88 -1.69 -5.84
N ILE A 316 23.55 -2.05 -4.75
CA ILE A 316 22.90 -2.70 -3.59
C ILE A 316 23.27 -1.95 -2.31
N VAL A 317 22.26 -1.52 -1.59
CA VAL A 317 22.35 -0.94 -0.26
C VAL A 317 21.58 -1.83 0.69
N THR A 318 22.13 -2.12 1.85
CA THR A 318 21.41 -2.80 2.93
C THR A 318 21.15 -1.85 4.07
N TYR A 319 20.07 -2.09 4.79
CA TYR A 319 19.82 -1.44 6.06
C TYR A 319 19.36 -2.47 7.11
N ALA A 320 19.89 -2.25 8.31
CA ALA A 320 19.51 -2.93 9.54
C ALA A 320 19.88 -1.99 10.71
N GLY A 321 20.76 -2.37 11.64
CA GLY A 321 21.28 -1.44 12.66
C GLY A 321 22.05 -0.26 12.09
N ASN A 322 22.66 -0.42 10.91
CA ASN A 322 23.33 0.61 10.11
C ASN A 322 23.00 0.41 8.64
N ALA A 323 23.09 1.49 7.86
CA ALA A 323 23.03 1.41 6.40
C ALA A 323 24.44 1.16 5.83
N GLY A 324 24.52 0.32 4.78
CA GLY A 324 25.79 -0.01 4.13
C GLY A 324 25.67 -0.27 2.63
N VAL A 325 26.66 0.20 1.86
CA VAL A 325 26.75 -0.11 0.44
C VAL A 325 27.40 -1.49 0.28
N VAL A 326 26.66 -2.45 -0.24
CA VAL A 326 27.13 -3.81 -0.54
C VAL A 326 27.68 -3.90 -1.94
N LEU A 327 27.05 -3.19 -2.89
CA LEU A 327 27.49 -3.13 -4.27
C LEU A 327 27.40 -1.69 -4.80
N GLU A 328 28.55 -1.14 -5.16
CA GLU A 328 28.64 0.12 -5.89
C GLU A 328 28.04 -0.01 -7.30
N PRO A 329 27.68 1.10 -7.98
CA PRO A 329 27.11 1.05 -9.32
C PRO A 329 27.91 0.13 -10.24
N THR A 330 27.31 -0.98 -10.64
CA THR A 330 27.91 -2.05 -11.42
C THR A 330 27.07 -2.31 -12.67
N ALA A 331 27.70 -2.38 -13.83
CA ALA A 331 27.00 -2.67 -15.09
C ALA A 331 26.39 -4.08 -15.05
N ALA A 332 25.17 -4.23 -15.57
CA ALA A 332 24.46 -5.51 -15.54
C ALA A 332 25.13 -6.64 -16.35
N LYS A 333 26.07 -6.29 -17.27
CA LYS A 333 26.93 -7.28 -17.91
C LYS A 333 27.79 -8.09 -16.90
N ASP A 334 28.13 -7.47 -15.77
CA ASP A 334 28.95 -8.09 -14.71
C ASP A 334 28.05 -8.90 -13.73
N ARG A 335 27.18 -9.77 -14.28
CA ARG A 335 26.14 -10.51 -13.55
C ARG A 335 26.68 -11.30 -12.38
N GLU A 336 27.82 -11.97 -12.53
CA GLU A 336 28.43 -12.77 -11.46
C GLU A 336 28.77 -11.92 -10.25
N LYS A 337 29.28 -10.71 -10.46
CA LYS A 337 29.57 -9.77 -9.37
C LYS A 337 28.31 -9.33 -8.64
N ILE A 338 27.23 -9.04 -9.39
CA ILE A 338 25.93 -8.65 -8.80
C ILE A 338 25.33 -9.81 -8.02
N LEU A 339 25.29 -11.01 -8.59
CA LEU A 339 24.74 -12.19 -7.94
C LEU A 339 25.54 -12.59 -6.69
N SER A 340 26.89 -12.51 -6.76
CA SER A 340 27.75 -12.75 -5.60
C SER A 340 27.43 -11.76 -4.46
N ALA A 341 27.21 -10.48 -4.76
CA ALA A 341 26.83 -9.48 -3.76
C ALA A 341 25.48 -9.83 -3.09
N ILE A 342 24.47 -10.26 -3.88
CA ILE A 342 23.18 -10.72 -3.36
C ILE A 342 23.36 -11.94 -2.44
N ASP A 343 24.24 -12.87 -2.79
CA ASP A 343 24.48 -14.09 -2.01
C ASP A 343 25.11 -13.82 -0.65
N THR A 344 25.93 -12.78 -0.53
CA THR A 344 26.58 -12.40 0.73
C THR A 344 25.63 -11.80 1.77
N LEU A 345 24.41 -11.40 1.39
CA LEU A 345 23.45 -10.80 2.31
C LEU A 345 23.10 -11.77 3.44
N GLN A 346 23.15 -11.32 4.67
CA GLN A 346 22.80 -12.10 5.87
C GLN A 346 21.83 -11.29 6.75
N PRO A 347 20.83 -11.95 7.34
CA PRO A 347 19.90 -11.27 8.24
C PRO A 347 20.56 -10.98 9.59
N GLY A 348 20.32 -9.79 10.16
CA GLY A 348 20.80 -9.43 11.49
C GLY A 348 20.67 -7.93 11.77
N GLY A 349 20.62 -7.56 13.06
CA GLY A 349 20.48 -6.17 13.50
C GLY A 349 19.04 -5.69 13.68
N SER A 350 18.89 -4.43 14.08
CA SER A 350 17.61 -3.71 14.21
C SER A 350 17.32 -2.88 12.95
N THR A 351 16.06 -2.46 12.74
CA THR A 351 15.66 -1.75 11.51
C THR A 351 15.94 -0.24 11.64
N ALA A 352 16.80 0.32 10.77
CA ALA A 352 17.09 1.76 10.66
C ALA A 352 16.98 2.21 9.19
N GLY A 353 15.74 2.42 8.72
CA GLY A 353 15.42 2.63 7.31
C GLY A 353 15.85 3.99 6.74
N ALA A 354 15.82 5.09 7.52
CA ALA A 354 16.07 6.43 7.00
C ALA A 354 17.46 6.61 6.37
N ALA A 355 18.52 6.18 7.05
CA ALA A 355 19.89 6.27 6.51
C ALA A 355 20.08 5.39 5.26
N GLY A 356 19.34 4.26 5.19
CA GLY A 356 19.33 3.39 4.02
C GLY A 356 18.77 4.09 2.79
N ILE A 357 17.62 4.77 2.94
CA ILE A 357 16.95 5.43 1.81
C ILE A 357 17.77 6.62 1.29
N GLU A 358 18.38 7.40 2.18
CA GLU A 358 19.28 8.51 1.78
C GLU A 358 20.50 7.98 1.01
N THR A 359 21.10 6.88 1.49
CA THR A 359 22.25 6.22 0.83
C THR A 359 21.85 5.68 -0.54
N ALA A 360 20.67 5.05 -0.65
CA ALA A 360 20.17 4.53 -1.92
C ALA A 360 19.94 5.65 -2.95
N TYR A 361 19.33 6.76 -2.54
CA TYR A 361 19.15 7.91 -3.42
C TYR A 361 20.48 8.57 -3.81
N ALA A 362 21.46 8.63 -2.91
CA ALA A 362 22.80 9.13 -3.24
C ALA A 362 23.49 8.26 -4.30
N LEU A 363 23.37 6.92 -4.21
CA LEU A 363 23.88 6.01 -5.25
C LEU A 363 23.12 6.16 -6.57
N ALA A 364 21.78 6.28 -6.52
CA ALA A 364 20.98 6.51 -7.72
C ALA A 364 21.37 7.80 -8.44
N ALA A 365 21.65 8.87 -7.68
CA ALA A 365 22.11 10.14 -8.24
C ALA A 365 23.52 10.06 -8.85
N ARG A 366 24.43 9.28 -8.24
CA ARG A 366 25.79 9.08 -8.77
C ARG A 366 25.81 8.34 -10.11
N ALA A 367 24.91 7.38 -10.30
CA ALA A 367 24.79 6.60 -11.54
C ALA A 367 23.63 7.07 -12.42
N PHE A 368 23.16 8.29 -12.22
CA PHE A 368 21.98 8.84 -12.89
C PHE A 368 22.11 8.76 -14.42
N LYS A 369 21.10 8.21 -15.05
CA LYS A 369 20.98 8.11 -16.52
C LYS A 369 19.97 9.15 -16.99
N LYS A 370 20.45 10.20 -17.65
CA LYS A 370 19.62 11.33 -18.11
C LYS A 370 18.49 10.89 -19.05
N ASP A 371 18.83 9.99 -20.00
CA ASP A 371 17.89 9.46 -20.98
C ASP A 371 17.48 8.02 -20.63
N GLY A 372 17.39 7.71 -19.35
CA GLY A 372 17.12 6.39 -18.81
C GLY A 372 16.21 6.42 -17.62
N VAL A 373 15.91 5.25 -17.09
CA VAL A 373 15.12 5.07 -15.88
C VAL A 373 16.04 5.01 -14.66
N ASN A 374 15.74 5.81 -13.64
CA ASN A 374 16.45 5.79 -12.37
C ASN A 374 15.46 5.41 -11.26
N ARG A 375 15.69 4.28 -10.59
CA ARG A 375 14.74 3.75 -9.63
C ARG A 375 15.42 3.11 -8.42
N VAL A 376 14.92 3.45 -7.24
CA VAL A 376 15.19 2.74 -6.00
C VAL A 376 14.11 1.67 -5.84
N MET A 377 14.52 0.45 -5.53
CA MET A 377 13.64 -0.70 -5.23
C MET A 377 13.82 -1.06 -3.77
N LEU A 378 12.90 -0.60 -2.92
CA LEU A 378 12.88 -0.90 -1.50
C LEU A 378 12.29 -2.29 -1.29
N ALA A 379 13.05 -3.20 -0.67
CA ALA A 379 12.61 -4.54 -0.33
C ALA A 379 12.62 -4.70 1.21
N THR A 380 11.47 -4.98 1.80
CA THR A 380 11.24 -5.01 3.25
C THR A 380 10.19 -6.06 3.63
N ASP A 381 10.14 -6.48 4.89
CA ASP A 381 9.04 -7.29 5.42
C ASP A 381 7.88 -6.47 5.99
N GLY A 382 7.91 -5.15 5.78
CA GLY A 382 6.85 -4.22 6.18
C GLY A 382 7.16 -3.43 7.45
N ASP A 383 8.14 -3.82 8.24
CA ASP A 383 8.59 -3.06 9.41
C ASP A 383 9.65 -2.01 9.00
N PHE A 384 9.21 -1.05 8.18
CA PHE A 384 10.07 0.04 7.74
C PHE A 384 10.07 1.15 8.78
N ASN A 385 10.92 1.00 9.80
CA ASN A 385 11.09 2.01 10.84
C ASN A 385 12.10 3.07 10.37
N VAL A 386 11.61 4.28 10.14
CA VAL A 386 12.42 5.44 9.73
C VAL A 386 13.19 6.10 10.88
N GLY A 387 13.10 5.56 12.09
CA GLY A 387 13.78 6.14 13.26
C GLY A 387 13.14 7.48 13.67
N PRO A 388 13.93 8.48 14.09
CA PRO A 388 13.43 9.77 14.54
C PRO A 388 12.89 10.67 13.42
N ALA A 389 13.06 10.33 12.15
CA ALA A 389 12.43 11.03 11.04
C ALA A 389 10.92 10.78 11.05
N SER A 390 10.11 11.83 10.94
CA SER A 390 8.67 11.67 10.82
C SER A 390 8.31 11.08 9.43
N ASP A 391 7.21 10.35 9.34
CA ASP A 391 6.67 9.85 8.07
C ASP A 391 6.52 10.97 7.03
N ASP A 392 6.17 12.17 7.46
CA ASP A 392 6.03 13.34 6.60
C ASP A 392 7.38 13.82 6.03
N ALA A 393 8.46 13.75 6.81
CA ALA A 393 9.80 14.09 6.33
C ALA A 393 10.30 13.08 5.30
N LEU A 394 9.99 11.79 5.50
CA LEU A 394 10.31 10.75 4.53
C LEU A 394 9.53 10.93 3.22
N LYS A 395 8.23 11.19 3.31
CA LYS A 395 7.40 11.48 2.12
C LYS A 395 7.92 12.69 1.36
N ALA A 396 8.27 13.77 2.05
CA ALA A 396 8.84 14.98 1.44
C ALA A 396 10.18 14.71 0.73
N LEU A 397 11.06 13.88 1.33
CA LEU A 397 12.30 13.46 0.69
C LEU A 397 12.05 12.67 -0.60
N ILE A 398 11.15 11.69 -0.55
CA ILE A 398 10.80 10.86 -1.70
C ILE A 398 10.21 11.73 -2.82
N GLU A 399 9.32 12.66 -2.48
CA GLU A 399 8.72 13.60 -3.43
C GLU A 399 9.76 14.52 -4.07
N GLU A 400 10.75 15.01 -3.29
CA GLU A 400 11.87 15.79 -3.82
C GLU A 400 12.68 14.97 -4.83
N LYS A 401 13.03 13.71 -4.51
CA LYS A 401 13.83 12.85 -5.37
C LYS A 401 13.08 12.43 -6.63
N ARG A 402 11.77 12.18 -6.53
CA ARG A 402 10.88 11.95 -7.66
C ARG A 402 10.92 13.11 -8.66
N LYS A 403 10.82 14.36 -8.17
CA LYS A 403 10.94 15.57 -9.01
C LYS A 403 12.31 15.65 -9.70
N GLY A 404 13.34 15.05 -9.12
CA GLY A 404 14.67 14.89 -9.70
C GLY A 404 14.80 13.72 -10.69
N GLY A 405 13.72 12.97 -10.95
CA GLY A 405 13.70 11.84 -11.88
C GLY A 405 14.22 10.53 -11.29
N ILE A 406 14.25 10.38 -9.95
CA ILE A 406 14.58 9.11 -9.28
C ILE A 406 13.34 8.60 -8.57
N PHE A 407 12.78 7.49 -9.06
CA PHE A 407 11.54 6.89 -8.59
C PHE A 407 11.79 5.86 -7.49
N LEU A 408 10.72 5.49 -6.75
CA LEU A 408 10.78 4.50 -5.68
C LEU A 408 9.65 3.47 -5.86
N SER A 409 10.00 2.19 -6.02
CA SER A 409 9.07 1.07 -5.89
C SER A 409 9.30 0.33 -4.58
N VAL A 410 8.24 -0.25 -4.03
CA VAL A 410 8.26 -0.96 -2.77
C VAL A 410 7.85 -2.41 -2.96
N LEU A 411 8.68 -3.33 -2.49
CA LEU A 411 8.48 -4.78 -2.57
C LEU A 411 8.38 -5.34 -1.14
N GLY A 412 7.19 -5.76 -0.75
CA GLY A 412 6.94 -6.40 0.53
C GLY A 412 7.20 -7.90 0.47
N PHE A 413 7.83 -8.46 1.51
CA PHE A 413 8.15 -9.89 1.61
C PHE A 413 7.71 -10.46 2.96
N GLY A 414 7.21 -11.71 2.96
CA GLY A 414 6.95 -12.49 4.17
C GLY A 414 5.73 -12.05 4.98
N ARG A 415 5.51 -12.72 6.12
CA ARG A 415 4.31 -12.60 6.94
C ARG A 415 4.55 -11.80 8.22
N GLY A 416 3.47 -11.21 8.76
CA GLY A 416 3.33 -10.81 10.16
C GLY A 416 3.62 -9.36 10.49
N ASN A 417 4.33 -8.61 9.64
CA ASN A 417 4.69 -7.21 9.92
C ASN A 417 4.28 -6.23 8.81
N TYR A 418 3.63 -6.70 7.76
CA TYR A 418 3.36 -5.86 6.60
C TYR A 418 2.40 -4.71 6.94
N ASN A 419 2.86 -3.47 6.70
CA ASN A 419 2.05 -2.26 6.82
C ASN A 419 1.72 -1.74 5.42
N ASP A 420 0.62 -2.22 4.89
CA ASP A 420 0.17 -1.93 3.54
C ASP A 420 0.01 -0.42 3.27
N GLY A 421 -0.63 0.31 4.18
CA GLY A 421 -0.84 1.76 4.02
C GLY A 421 0.46 2.55 3.90
N THR A 422 1.49 2.20 4.68
CA THR A 422 2.81 2.85 4.59
C THR A 422 3.50 2.48 3.27
N MET A 423 3.48 1.21 2.87
CA MET A 423 4.14 0.76 1.63
C MET A 423 3.53 1.41 0.39
N GLN A 424 2.20 1.48 0.32
CA GLN A 424 1.50 2.19 -0.75
C GLN A 424 1.82 3.69 -0.76
N ALA A 425 1.78 4.35 0.41
CA ALA A 425 2.10 5.77 0.50
C ALA A 425 3.53 6.07 0.03
N LEU A 426 4.51 5.24 0.37
CA LEU A 426 5.90 5.40 -0.09
C LEU A 426 6.02 5.23 -1.61
N ALA A 427 5.39 4.19 -2.16
CA ALA A 427 5.41 3.92 -3.59
C ALA A 427 4.73 5.05 -4.38
N GLN A 428 3.55 5.50 -3.97
CA GLN A 428 2.80 6.60 -4.61
C GLN A 428 3.59 7.92 -4.60
N ASN A 429 4.12 8.31 -3.43
CA ASN A 429 4.95 9.53 -3.35
C ASN A 429 6.23 9.41 -4.20
N GLY A 430 6.65 8.19 -4.53
CA GLY A 430 7.83 7.89 -5.34
C GLY A 430 7.58 7.61 -6.83
N ASN A 431 6.36 7.77 -7.33
CA ASN A 431 5.95 7.35 -8.69
C ASN A 431 6.39 5.92 -9.01
N GLY A 432 6.17 5.03 -8.06
CA GLY A 432 6.44 3.61 -8.21
C GLY A 432 5.25 2.77 -7.81
N THR A 433 5.42 1.47 -7.84
CA THR A 433 4.40 0.48 -7.50
C THR A 433 4.69 -0.18 -6.15
N ALA A 434 3.65 -0.52 -5.40
CA ALA A 434 3.73 -1.37 -4.23
C ALA A 434 3.30 -2.79 -4.62
N ALA A 435 4.19 -3.77 -4.42
CA ALA A 435 3.89 -5.17 -4.66
C ALA A 435 4.19 -6.01 -3.42
N TYR A 436 3.40 -7.05 -3.19
CA TYR A 436 3.63 -8.01 -2.11
C TYR A 436 3.99 -9.36 -2.69
N ILE A 437 5.21 -9.80 -2.43
CA ILE A 437 5.80 -11.03 -2.97
C ILE A 437 5.73 -12.12 -1.90
N ASP A 438 4.75 -13.01 -2.03
CA ASP A 438 4.54 -14.15 -1.13
C ASP A 438 5.15 -15.45 -1.65
N THR A 439 5.42 -15.51 -2.96
CA THR A 439 5.94 -16.69 -3.67
C THR A 439 6.96 -16.31 -4.74
N LEU A 440 7.76 -17.28 -5.19
CA LEU A 440 8.66 -17.05 -6.33
C LEU A 440 7.91 -16.82 -7.64
N ALA A 441 6.73 -17.41 -7.81
CA ALA A 441 5.87 -17.15 -8.97
C ALA A 441 5.37 -15.69 -9.00
N GLU A 442 5.04 -15.11 -7.83
CA GLU A 442 4.71 -13.69 -7.72
C GLU A 442 5.92 -12.80 -8.03
N ALA A 443 7.11 -13.20 -7.58
CA ALA A 443 8.35 -12.51 -7.92
C ALA A 443 8.61 -12.53 -9.44
N GLU A 444 8.38 -13.66 -10.10
CA GLU A 444 8.51 -13.78 -11.56
C GLU A 444 7.52 -12.86 -12.28
N LYS A 445 6.24 -12.88 -11.88
CA LYS A 445 5.22 -11.97 -12.41
C LYS A 445 5.64 -10.51 -12.29
N THR A 446 5.93 -10.05 -11.07
CA THR A 446 6.18 -8.64 -10.76
C THR A 446 7.51 -8.14 -11.35
N LEU A 447 8.58 -8.94 -11.27
CA LEU A 447 9.95 -8.50 -11.59
C LEU A 447 10.42 -8.91 -12.99
N VAL A 448 9.73 -9.84 -13.65
CA VAL A 448 10.12 -10.35 -14.98
C VAL A 448 9.06 -10.02 -16.02
N GLU A 449 7.81 -10.47 -15.79
CA GLU A 449 6.74 -10.32 -16.77
C GLU A 449 6.24 -8.87 -16.85
N GLU A 450 6.07 -8.22 -15.69
CA GLU A 450 5.61 -6.85 -15.56
C GLU A 450 6.75 -5.81 -15.46
N ALA A 451 8.00 -6.23 -15.61
CA ALA A 451 9.15 -5.33 -15.54
C ALA A 451 9.06 -4.18 -16.54
N GLY A 452 8.51 -4.44 -17.73
CA GLY A 452 8.27 -3.41 -18.75
C GLY A 452 7.29 -2.35 -18.28
N SER A 453 6.19 -2.75 -17.68
CA SER A 453 5.14 -1.83 -17.22
C SER A 453 5.52 -1.07 -15.95
N SER A 454 6.27 -1.68 -15.05
CA SER A 454 6.67 -1.05 -13.79
C SER A 454 7.90 -0.16 -13.91
N LEU A 455 8.83 -0.45 -14.84
CA LEU A 455 10.08 0.29 -14.97
C LEU A 455 10.03 1.44 -15.99
N PHE A 456 9.24 1.31 -17.07
CA PHE A 456 9.29 2.24 -18.21
C PHE A 456 7.98 3.01 -18.37
N PRO A 457 7.78 4.15 -17.69
CA PRO A 457 6.58 4.96 -17.84
C PRO A 457 6.46 5.51 -19.26
N ILE A 458 5.27 5.43 -19.84
CA ILE A 458 4.90 6.00 -21.14
C ILE A 458 3.96 7.19 -21.00
N ALA A 459 3.26 7.30 -19.88
CA ALA A 459 2.42 8.42 -19.52
C ALA A 459 2.45 8.63 -17.99
N LYS A 460 2.48 9.89 -17.55
CA LYS A 460 2.46 10.31 -16.14
C LYS A 460 1.15 10.99 -15.79
N ASP A 461 0.82 11.02 -14.49
CA ASP A 461 -0.35 11.72 -13.94
C ASP A 461 -1.65 11.37 -14.67
N VAL A 462 -1.87 10.08 -14.94
CA VAL A 462 -3.00 9.61 -15.73
C VAL A 462 -4.27 9.59 -14.88
N LYS A 463 -5.25 10.37 -15.32
CA LYS A 463 -6.55 10.52 -14.68
C LYS A 463 -7.65 10.11 -15.64
N PHE A 464 -8.61 9.37 -15.10
CA PHE A 464 -9.82 8.98 -15.80
C PHE A 464 -11.03 9.71 -15.23
N GLN A 465 -11.90 10.16 -16.10
CA GLN A 465 -13.17 10.76 -15.72
C GLN A 465 -14.28 10.22 -16.63
N VAL A 466 -15.32 9.69 -16.00
CA VAL A 466 -16.52 9.21 -16.67
C VAL A 466 -17.67 10.13 -16.30
N GLU A 467 -18.30 10.72 -17.29
CA GLU A 467 -19.51 11.54 -17.16
C GLU A 467 -20.70 10.74 -17.70
N PHE A 468 -21.68 10.45 -16.86
CA PHE A 468 -22.85 9.66 -17.21
C PHE A 468 -23.97 10.55 -17.76
N ASN A 469 -24.65 10.07 -18.82
CA ASN A 469 -25.76 10.78 -19.43
C ASN A 469 -27.04 10.63 -18.58
N PRO A 470 -27.56 11.69 -17.95
CA PRO A 470 -28.76 11.62 -17.10
C PRO A 470 -30.05 11.28 -17.88
N ALA A 471 -30.03 11.38 -19.20
CA ALA A 471 -31.17 10.94 -20.03
C ALA A 471 -31.25 9.41 -20.14
N ARG A 472 -30.14 8.71 -19.98
CA ARG A 472 -30.00 7.25 -20.19
C ARG A 472 -29.75 6.50 -18.88
N ILE A 473 -28.93 7.04 -17.99
CA ILE A 473 -28.48 6.41 -16.75
C ILE A 473 -29.06 7.14 -15.56
N ALA A 474 -29.70 6.41 -14.65
CA ALA A 474 -30.24 6.93 -13.40
C ALA A 474 -29.20 6.96 -12.29
N GLU A 475 -28.42 5.89 -12.16
CA GLU A 475 -27.45 5.69 -11.08
C GLU A 475 -26.22 4.96 -11.59
N TYR A 476 -25.10 5.13 -10.87
CA TYR A 476 -23.88 4.38 -11.10
C TYR A 476 -23.12 4.11 -9.81
N ARG A 477 -22.25 3.10 -9.84
CA ARG A 477 -21.30 2.79 -8.77
C ARG A 477 -20.01 2.26 -9.39
N LEU A 478 -18.86 2.85 -9.04
CA LEU A 478 -17.55 2.31 -9.40
C LEU A 478 -17.23 1.10 -8.51
N ILE A 479 -16.79 0.00 -9.08
CA ILE A 479 -16.43 -1.23 -8.37
C ILE A 479 -14.94 -1.19 -8.03
N GLY A 480 -14.63 -1.06 -6.73
CA GLY A 480 -13.26 -0.81 -6.28
C GLY A 480 -12.82 0.65 -6.47
N TYR A 481 -11.53 0.92 -6.40
CA TYR A 481 -10.93 2.24 -6.55
C TYR A 481 -11.30 3.23 -5.43
N GLU A 482 -11.75 2.75 -4.27
CA GLU A 482 -12.14 3.60 -3.15
C GLU A 482 -10.98 4.49 -2.68
N THR A 483 -9.75 3.97 -2.68
CA THR A 483 -8.53 4.70 -2.31
C THR A 483 -7.92 5.50 -3.46
N ARG A 484 -8.46 5.37 -4.66
CA ARG A 484 -7.98 6.01 -5.90
C ARG A 484 -8.97 7.04 -6.45
N ALA A 485 -10.08 7.27 -5.74
CA ALA A 485 -11.07 8.27 -6.11
C ALA A 485 -10.46 9.68 -6.03
N LEU A 486 -10.77 10.50 -7.03
CA LEU A 486 -10.39 11.91 -7.12
C LEU A 486 -11.65 12.78 -7.13
N ASN A 487 -11.52 14.03 -6.68
CA ASN A 487 -12.59 14.98 -6.85
C ASN A 487 -12.73 15.37 -8.33
N ARG A 488 -13.91 15.88 -8.70
CA ARG A 488 -14.18 16.28 -10.09
C ARG A 488 -13.21 17.34 -10.60
N GLU A 489 -12.86 18.31 -9.77
CA GLU A 489 -11.92 19.41 -10.05
C GLU A 489 -10.48 18.94 -10.21
N ASP A 490 -10.08 17.86 -9.53
CA ASP A 490 -8.73 17.29 -9.58
C ASP A 490 -8.36 16.79 -10.98
N PHE A 491 -9.37 16.49 -11.81
CA PHE A 491 -9.15 16.07 -13.19
C PHE A 491 -8.39 17.12 -14.03
N ASN A 492 -8.69 18.40 -13.80
CA ASN A 492 -8.09 19.50 -14.53
C ASN A 492 -6.91 20.16 -13.78
N ASP A 493 -6.63 19.73 -12.56
CA ASP A 493 -5.50 20.25 -11.79
C ASP A 493 -4.23 19.42 -12.04
N ASP A 494 -3.25 20.03 -12.72
CA ASP A 494 -1.95 19.43 -13.03
C ASP A 494 -1.04 19.29 -11.80
N LYS A 495 -1.43 19.80 -10.64
CA LYS A 495 -0.71 19.65 -9.38
C LYS A 495 -1.15 18.42 -8.59
N VAL A 496 -2.33 17.91 -8.88
CA VAL A 496 -2.81 16.67 -8.26
C VAL A 496 -2.13 15.51 -8.92
N ASP A 497 -1.32 14.82 -8.15
CA ASP A 497 -0.59 13.62 -8.55
C ASP A 497 -1.57 12.48 -8.84
N ALA A 498 -1.28 11.71 -9.87
CA ALA A 498 -2.07 10.54 -10.26
C ALA A 498 -1.13 9.45 -10.80
N GLY A 499 -1.66 8.24 -10.99
CA GLY A 499 -0.84 7.10 -11.37
C GLY A 499 -0.16 7.22 -12.72
N ASP A 500 0.96 6.53 -12.86
CA ASP A 500 1.71 6.43 -14.11
C ASP A 500 1.30 5.16 -14.87
N ILE A 501 1.23 5.24 -16.18
CA ILE A 501 1.06 4.09 -17.07
C ILE A 501 2.41 3.77 -17.72
N GLY A 502 2.87 2.53 -17.51
CA GLY A 502 4.10 2.04 -18.14
C GLY A 502 3.87 1.30 -19.46
N SER A 503 4.96 0.90 -20.08
CA SER A 503 4.97 0.17 -21.37
C SER A 503 4.18 -1.13 -21.27
N GLY A 504 3.12 -1.26 -22.08
CA GLY A 504 2.24 -2.43 -22.09
C GLY A 504 1.35 -2.61 -20.85
N HIS A 505 1.34 -1.65 -19.92
CA HIS A 505 0.52 -1.68 -18.71
C HIS A 505 -0.97 -1.74 -19.06
N ARG A 506 -1.74 -2.45 -18.24
CA ARG A 506 -3.19 -2.65 -18.41
C ARG A 506 -3.92 -2.14 -17.18
N VAL A 507 -4.98 -1.38 -17.41
CA VAL A 507 -5.89 -0.90 -16.36
C VAL A 507 -7.30 -1.28 -16.72
N THR A 508 -8.05 -1.83 -15.76
CA THR A 508 -9.44 -2.23 -15.93
C THR A 508 -10.30 -1.59 -14.85
N ALA A 509 -11.29 -0.81 -15.27
CA ALA A 509 -12.30 -0.24 -14.39
C ALA A 509 -13.69 -0.75 -14.79
N ILE A 510 -14.52 -1.04 -13.78
CA ILE A 510 -15.87 -1.56 -13.98
C ILE A 510 -16.84 -0.72 -13.17
N TYR A 511 -17.86 -0.20 -13.82
CA TYR A 511 -19.01 0.46 -13.18
C TYR A 511 -20.24 -0.44 -13.26
N GLU A 512 -20.99 -0.51 -12.19
CA GLU A 512 -22.37 -0.98 -12.22
C GLU A 512 -23.25 0.24 -12.45
N ILE A 513 -24.02 0.26 -13.53
CA ILE A 513 -24.89 1.36 -13.96
C ILE A 513 -26.34 0.91 -13.97
N THR A 514 -27.24 1.78 -13.54
CA THR A 514 -28.69 1.52 -13.53
C THR A 514 -29.32 2.35 -14.64
N PRO A 515 -29.87 1.73 -15.71
CA PRO A 515 -30.57 2.44 -16.76
C PRO A 515 -31.77 3.21 -16.23
N LYS A 516 -32.10 4.34 -16.84
CA LYS A 516 -33.29 5.13 -16.50
C LYS A 516 -34.56 4.30 -16.71
N GLY A 517 -35.42 4.29 -15.70
CA GLY A 517 -36.67 3.51 -15.72
C GLY A 517 -36.51 2.06 -15.25
N SER A 518 -35.32 1.62 -14.89
CA SER A 518 -35.11 0.32 -14.26
C SER A 518 -35.77 0.24 -12.89
N ALA A 519 -36.31 -0.93 -12.55
CA ALA A 519 -36.82 -1.22 -11.20
C ALA A 519 -35.70 -1.34 -10.14
N ALA A 520 -34.43 -1.38 -10.56
CA ALA A 520 -33.27 -1.47 -9.66
C ALA A 520 -32.74 -0.11 -9.17
N VAL A 521 -33.39 1.00 -9.53
CA VAL A 521 -33.07 2.33 -8.99
C VAL A 521 -33.27 2.33 -7.49
N LEU A 522 -32.24 2.74 -6.73
CA LEU A 522 -32.20 2.72 -5.26
C LEU A 522 -32.51 4.08 -4.64
N ASN A 523 -32.17 5.18 -5.33
CA ASN A 523 -32.36 6.52 -4.80
C ASN A 523 -33.70 7.09 -5.26
N ASP A 524 -34.51 7.55 -4.33
CA ASP A 524 -35.73 8.28 -4.65
C ASP A 524 -35.43 9.61 -5.35
N PRO A 525 -36.27 10.04 -6.29
CA PRO A 525 -36.10 11.35 -6.93
C PRO A 525 -36.20 12.48 -5.90
N LEU A 526 -35.28 13.45 -6.01
CA LEU A 526 -35.27 14.60 -5.10
C LEU A 526 -36.54 15.43 -5.23
N ARG A 527 -37.22 15.73 -4.12
CA ARG A 527 -38.42 16.56 -4.08
C ARG A 527 -38.18 18.01 -4.54
N TYR A 528 -36.99 18.54 -4.24
CA TYR A 528 -36.58 19.90 -4.52
C TYR A 528 -35.46 19.99 -5.57
N GLY A 529 -35.13 18.86 -6.22
CA GLY A 529 -34.19 18.84 -7.34
C GLY A 529 -34.81 19.52 -8.56
N GLU A 530 -34.03 20.24 -9.33
CA GLU A 530 -34.43 20.66 -10.66
C GLU A 530 -34.73 19.39 -11.45
N LYS A 531 -35.95 19.32 -12.03
CA LYS A 531 -36.22 18.34 -13.07
C LYS A 531 -35.32 18.73 -14.24
N ALA A 532 -34.17 18.08 -14.36
CA ALA A 532 -33.36 18.18 -15.57
C ALA A 532 -34.31 17.84 -16.72
N GLU A 533 -34.65 18.81 -17.56
CA GLU A 533 -35.26 18.54 -18.85
C GLU A 533 -34.28 17.60 -19.53
N ALA A 534 -34.69 16.34 -19.61
CA ALA A 534 -33.89 15.34 -20.28
C ALA A 534 -33.64 15.84 -21.71
N PRO A 535 -32.40 16.03 -22.16
CA PRO A 535 -32.15 16.15 -23.57
C PRO A 535 -32.85 14.98 -24.24
N ALA A 536 -33.49 15.24 -25.39
CA ALA A 536 -34.38 14.32 -26.05
C ALA A 536 -33.86 12.87 -26.01
N ALA A 537 -34.74 11.91 -25.79
CA ALA A 537 -34.48 10.46 -25.65
C ALA A 537 -33.79 9.82 -26.88
N GLU A 538 -33.26 10.58 -27.79
CA GLU A 538 -32.59 10.18 -29.04
C GLU A 538 -31.06 10.10 -28.92
N SER A 539 -30.46 10.45 -27.77
CA SER A 539 -29.00 10.30 -27.61
C SER A 539 -28.63 8.83 -27.50
N SER A 540 -27.80 8.34 -28.42
CA SER A 540 -27.19 7.00 -28.33
C SER A 540 -26.08 6.94 -27.26
N GLU A 541 -25.69 8.06 -26.66
CA GLU A 541 -24.62 8.11 -25.67
C GLU A 541 -25.13 7.75 -24.28
N LEU A 542 -24.44 6.79 -23.65
CA LEU A 542 -24.63 6.35 -22.25
C LEU A 542 -23.75 7.14 -21.29
N ALA A 543 -22.50 7.40 -21.70
CA ALA A 543 -21.51 8.09 -20.92
C ALA A 543 -20.40 8.69 -21.82
N PHE A 544 -19.56 9.52 -21.25
CA PHE A 544 -18.43 10.15 -21.92
C PHE A 544 -17.16 9.94 -21.09
N LEU A 545 -16.22 9.16 -21.63
CA LEU A 545 -14.92 8.88 -21.02
C LEU A 545 -13.93 9.95 -21.44
N LYS A 546 -13.23 10.53 -20.45
CA LYS A 546 -12.12 11.46 -20.62
C LYS A 546 -10.88 10.86 -19.98
N MET A 547 -9.76 10.95 -20.66
CA MET A 547 -8.46 10.47 -20.21
C MET A 547 -7.46 11.62 -20.34
N ARG A 548 -6.83 11.99 -19.23
CA ARG A 548 -5.86 13.09 -19.15
C ARG A 548 -4.53 12.57 -18.65
N TRP A 549 -3.44 12.97 -19.28
CA TRP A 549 -2.10 12.50 -18.92
C TRP A 549 -1.03 13.52 -19.32
N LYS A 550 0.20 13.32 -18.82
CA LYS A 550 1.42 14.03 -19.27
C LYS A 550 2.37 13.05 -19.94
N LYS A 551 3.18 13.56 -20.89
CA LYS A 551 4.32 12.79 -21.42
C LYS A 551 5.36 12.54 -20.32
N PRO A 552 6.18 11.47 -20.41
CA PRO A 552 7.18 11.16 -19.38
C PRO A 552 8.14 12.29 -19.07
N ASP A 553 8.51 13.07 -20.07
CA ASP A 553 9.44 14.22 -20.02
C ASP A 553 8.73 15.59 -20.05
N GLY A 554 7.37 15.61 -20.07
CA GLY A 554 6.56 16.81 -20.19
C GLY A 554 5.81 17.17 -18.91
N ASP A 555 5.44 18.46 -18.78
CA ASP A 555 4.64 19.00 -17.68
C ASP A 555 3.26 19.47 -18.14
N VAL A 556 2.98 19.40 -19.44
CA VAL A 556 1.70 19.81 -20.04
C VAL A 556 0.83 18.58 -20.24
N SER A 557 -0.40 18.63 -19.72
CA SER A 557 -1.35 17.54 -19.89
C SER A 557 -1.97 17.53 -21.27
N GLU A 558 -2.15 16.33 -21.78
CA GLU A 558 -2.92 16.01 -22.99
C GLU A 558 -4.27 15.39 -22.60
N LEU A 559 -5.24 15.46 -23.51
CA LEU A 559 -6.60 14.95 -23.29
C LEU A 559 -7.01 14.06 -24.47
N SER A 560 -7.52 12.88 -24.17
CA SER A 560 -8.26 12.02 -25.09
C SER A 560 -9.67 11.79 -24.58
N THR A 561 -10.61 11.62 -25.49
CA THR A 561 -12.02 11.43 -25.15
C THR A 561 -12.62 10.32 -25.98
N ARG A 562 -13.60 9.60 -25.38
CA ARG A 562 -14.35 8.54 -26.04
C ARG A 562 -15.80 8.54 -25.55
N PRO A 563 -16.80 8.81 -26.45
CA PRO A 563 -18.20 8.57 -26.14
C PRO A 563 -18.47 7.07 -25.96
N VAL A 564 -19.26 6.70 -24.98
CA VAL A 564 -19.80 5.37 -24.75
C VAL A 564 -21.22 5.35 -25.29
N THR A 565 -21.49 4.48 -26.25
CA THR A 565 -22.73 4.50 -27.01
C THR A 565 -23.41 3.13 -27.04
N ASP A 566 -24.62 3.06 -27.59
CA ASP A 566 -25.34 1.81 -27.82
C ASP A 566 -24.53 0.78 -28.65
N ALA A 567 -23.56 1.24 -29.46
CA ALA A 567 -22.67 0.36 -30.22
C ALA A 567 -21.68 -0.43 -29.32
N ASP A 568 -21.45 0.03 -28.10
CA ASP A 568 -20.61 -0.66 -27.10
C ASP A 568 -21.41 -1.70 -26.29
N MET A 569 -22.74 -1.78 -26.50
CA MET A 569 -23.60 -2.69 -25.75
C MET A 569 -23.58 -4.10 -26.34
N VAL A 570 -23.54 -5.07 -25.44
CA VAL A 570 -23.70 -6.50 -25.76
C VAL A 570 -24.98 -6.97 -25.08
N ALA A 571 -25.91 -7.51 -25.88
CA ALA A 571 -27.25 -7.88 -25.40
C ALA A 571 -27.27 -9.03 -24.39
N ASP A 572 -26.28 -9.92 -24.43
CA ASP A 572 -26.12 -11.05 -23.52
C ASP A 572 -24.70 -11.07 -22.94
N PHE A 573 -24.59 -11.20 -21.62
CA PHE A 573 -23.32 -11.31 -20.93
C PHE A 573 -22.44 -12.45 -21.50
N ALA A 574 -23.01 -13.57 -21.89
CA ALA A 574 -22.29 -14.71 -22.47
C ALA A 574 -21.61 -14.38 -23.81
N ALA A 575 -22.14 -13.40 -24.54
CA ALA A 575 -21.57 -12.92 -25.81
C ALA A 575 -20.43 -11.88 -25.62
N ALA A 576 -20.24 -11.36 -24.41
CA ALA A 576 -19.14 -10.45 -24.14
C ALA A 576 -17.77 -11.16 -24.30
N PRO A 577 -16.69 -10.42 -24.65
CA PRO A 577 -15.35 -10.99 -24.75
C PRO A 577 -14.94 -11.78 -23.51
N ALA A 578 -14.15 -12.84 -23.68
CA ALA A 578 -13.75 -13.72 -22.57
C ALA A 578 -13.07 -12.94 -21.43
N ASP A 579 -12.19 -12.00 -21.76
CA ASP A 579 -11.47 -11.19 -20.77
C ASP A 579 -12.40 -10.25 -20.00
N VAL A 580 -13.42 -9.68 -20.65
CA VAL A 580 -14.47 -8.91 -19.97
C VAL A 580 -15.23 -9.80 -18.99
N ARG A 581 -15.66 -10.99 -19.41
CA ARG A 581 -16.38 -11.92 -18.53
C ARG A 581 -15.53 -12.40 -17.37
N PHE A 582 -14.23 -12.65 -17.62
CA PHE A 582 -13.32 -13.09 -16.57
C PHE A 582 -13.07 -11.96 -15.55
N SER A 583 -12.81 -10.72 -15.98
CA SER A 583 -12.63 -9.58 -15.07
C SER A 583 -13.88 -9.29 -14.23
N VAL A 584 -15.07 -9.49 -14.79
CA VAL A 584 -16.34 -9.41 -14.05
C VAL A 584 -16.46 -10.51 -13.01
N ALA A 585 -16.01 -11.74 -13.29
CA ALA A 585 -15.97 -12.82 -12.30
C ALA A 585 -14.99 -12.48 -11.14
N VAL A 586 -13.85 -11.88 -11.46
CA VAL A 586 -12.88 -11.39 -10.43
C VAL A 586 -13.50 -10.28 -9.60
N ALA A 587 -14.17 -9.32 -10.23
CA ALA A 587 -14.88 -8.24 -9.55
C ALA A 587 -15.97 -8.77 -8.60
N ALA A 588 -16.75 -9.76 -9.03
CA ALA A 588 -17.75 -10.41 -8.19
C ALA A 588 -17.11 -11.12 -6.98
N PHE A 589 -16.00 -11.84 -7.20
CA PHE A 589 -15.28 -12.54 -6.14
C PHE A 589 -14.72 -11.57 -5.09
N GLY A 590 -14.04 -10.51 -5.52
CA GLY A 590 -13.51 -9.47 -4.61
C GLY A 590 -14.60 -8.79 -3.80
N GLN A 591 -15.69 -8.37 -4.46
CA GLN A 591 -16.84 -7.80 -3.76
C GLN A 591 -17.47 -8.77 -2.75
N LYS A 592 -17.55 -10.06 -3.08
CA LYS A 592 -18.06 -11.10 -2.17
C LYS A 592 -17.19 -11.25 -0.94
N LEU A 593 -15.88 -11.31 -1.09
CA LEU A 593 -14.93 -11.38 0.02
C LEU A 593 -14.97 -10.11 0.88
N LYS A 594 -15.08 -8.93 0.27
CA LYS A 594 -15.22 -7.64 0.96
C LYS A 594 -16.57 -7.51 1.68
N GLY A 595 -17.56 -8.32 1.32
CA GLY A 595 -18.90 -8.29 1.91
C GLY A 595 -19.77 -7.15 1.38
N VAL A 596 -19.63 -6.81 0.09
CA VAL A 596 -20.43 -5.76 -0.56
C VAL A 596 -21.87 -6.22 -0.78
N ASN A 597 -22.84 -5.48 -0.27
CA ASN A 597 -24.25 -5.84 -0.31
C ASN A 597 -24.85 -5.89 -1.73
N ALA A 598 -24.26 -5.22 -2.71
CA ALA A 598 -24.76 -5.16 -4.08
C ALA A 598 -24.80 -6.53 -4.79
N LEU A 599 -23.97 -7.50 -4.34
CA LEU A 599 -24.01 -8.86 -4.86
C LEU A 599 -25.19 -9.69 -4.34
N GLN A 600 -25.90 -9.26 -3.31
CA GLN A 600 -26.99 -10.00 -2.69
C GLN A 600 -26.60 -11.47 -2.41
N ASP A 601 -27.44 -12.42 -2.85
CA ASP A 601 -27.21 -13.86 -2.66
C ASP A 601 -26.36 -14.51 -3.77
N TYR A 602 -25.61 -13.73 -4.56
CA TYR A 602 -24.80 -14.29 -5.66
C TYR A 602 -23.72 -15.22 -5.11
N ALA A 603 -23.88 -16.53 -5.35
CA ALA A 603 -23.09 -17.58 -4.72
C ALA A 603 -21.68 -17.71 -5.33
N TYR A 604 -20.71 -18.21 -4.55
CA TYR A 604 -19.37 -18.55 -5.05
C TYR A 604 -19.41 -19.54 -6.21
N GLY A 605 -20.34 -20.51 -6.19
CA GLY A 605 -20.54 -21.43 -7.31
C GLY A 605 -20.91 -20.75 -8.62
N SER A 606 -21.72 -19.67 -8.58
CA SER A 606 -22.04 -18.85 -9.75
C SER A 606 -20.83 -18.09 -10.26
N ILE A 607 -20.03 -17.50 -9.34
CA ILE A 607 -18.76 -16.83 -9.67
C ILE A 607 -17.78 -17.81 -10.32
N LEU A 608 -17.66 -19.02 -9.76
CA LEU A 608 -16.82 -20.08 -10.30
C LEU A 608 -17.23 -20.44 -11.75
N GLY A 609 -18.54 -20.64 -11.98
CA GLY A 609 -19.06 -20.94 -13.31
C GLY A 609 -18.75 -19.86 -14.34
N LEU A 610 -18.86 -18.56 -13.96
CA LEU A 610 -18.47 -17.45 -14.82
C LEU A 610 -16.98 -17.49 -15.15
N ALA A 611 -16.12 -17.67 -14.13
CA ALA A 611 -14.68 -17.68 -14.30
C ALA A 611 -14.20 -18.87 -15.14
N GLU A 612 -14.79 -20.08 -14.94
CA GLU A 612 -14.49 -21.27 -15.73
C GLU A 612 -14.85 -21.09 -17.19
N ALA A 613 -16.04 -20.56 -17.49
CA ALA A 613 -16.50 -20.30 -18.85
C ALA A 613 -15.70 -19.22 -19.59
N ALA A 614 -15.00 -18.36 -18.84
CA ALA A 614 -14.24 -17.23 -19.36
C ALA A 614 -12.72 -17.38 -19.21
N ARG A 615 -12.22 -18.56 -18.75
CA ARG A 615 -10.79 -18.75 -18.46
C ARG A 615 -9.89 -18.45 -19.65
N GLY A 616 -10.30 -18.84 -20.87
CA GLY A 616 -9.51 -18.63 -22.07
C GLY A 616 -8.13 -19.27 -22.02
N THR A 617 -7.17 -18.66 -22.72
CA THR A 617 -5.74 -19.01 -22.63
C THR A 617 -5.17 -18.50 -21.32
N ASP A 618 -4.37 -19.33 -20.67
CA ASP A 618 -3.80 -19.02 -19.34
C ASP A 618 -2.33 -19.47 -19.31
N PRO A 619 -1.44 -18.74 -20.03
CA PRO A 619 -0.06 -19.16 -20.24
C PRO A 619 0.74 -19.21 -18.93
N PHE A 620 0.37 -18.41 -17.94
CA PHE A 620 1.07 -18.31 -16.65
C PHE A 620 0.35 -19.09 -15.53
N GLY A 621 -0.86 -19.62 -15.77
CA GLY A 621 -1.61 -20.37 -14.77
C GLY A 621 -2.37 -19.51 -13.74
N TYR A 622 -2.35 -18.18 -13.82
CA TYR A 622 -3.00 -17.29 -12.86
C TYR A 622 -4.51 -17.46 -12.79
N ARG A 623 -5.16 -17.69 -13.93
CA ARG A 623 -6.62 -17.92 -13.98
C ARG A 623 -6.99 -19.27 -13.39
N ALA A 624 -6.17 -20.30 -13.59
CA ALA A 624 -6.36 -21.60 -12.96
C ALA A 624 -6.18 -21.54 -11.43
N GLU A 625 -5.21 -20.77 -10.94
CA GLU A 625 -5.06 -20.48 -9.51
C GLU A 625 -6.30 -19.77 -8.97
N PHE A 626 -6.81 -18.75 -9.65
CA PHE A 626 -8.01 -18.02 -9.24
C PHE A 626 -9.22 -18.93 -9.06
N LEU A 627 -9.47 -19.86 -9.99
CA LEU A 627 -10.54 -20.86 -9.86
C LEU A 627 -10.38 -21.70 -8.58
N LYS A 628 -9.14 -22.03 -8.20
CA LYS A 628 -8.86 -22.73 -6.95
C LYS A 628 -9.20 -21.85 -5.73
N LEU A 629 -8.85 -20.54 -5.77
CA LEU A 629 -9.15 -19.61 -4.69
C LEU A 629 -10.66 -19.46 -4.46
N ILE A 630 -11.47 -19.40 -5.52
CA ILE A 630 -12.94 -19.37 -5.40
C ILE A 630 -13.45 -20.62 -4.67
N ARG A 631 -12.97 -21.82 -5.04
CA ARG A 631 -13.38 -23.08 -4.39
C ARG A 631 -12.97 -23.12 -2.90
N LEU A 632 -11.79 -22.61 -2.57
CA LEU A 632 -11.33 -22.51 -1.18
C LEU A 632 -12.22 -21.55 -0.37
N ALA A 633 -12.53 -20.38 -0.93
CA ALA A 633 -13.41 -19.41 -0.27
C ALA A 633 -14.82 -19.96 -0.04
N ASP A 634 -15.39 -20.70 -1.02
CA ASP A 634 -16.69 -21.36 -0.90
C ASP A 634 -16.70 -22.39 0.26
N GLY A 635 -15.67 -23.24 0.31
CA GLY A 635 -15.50 -24.23 1.39
C GLY A 635 -15.35 -23.59 2.77
N LEU A 636 -14.57 -22.52 2.88
CA LEU A 636 -14.34 -21.79 4.14
C LEU A 636 -15.60 -21.04 4.60
N ALA A 637 -16.34 -20.42 3.67
CA ALA A 637 -17.59 -19.72 3.99
C ALA A 637 -18.70 -20.69 4.42
N GLY A 638 -18.81 -21.88 3.79
CA GLY A 638 -19.78 -22.92 4.15
C GLY A 638 -19.50 -23.59 5.51
N GLY A 639 -18.22 -23.70 5.90
CA GLY A 639 -17.82 -24.30 7.19
C GLY A 639 -18.08 -23.41 8.42
N SER A 640 -18.15 -22.09 8.25
CA SER A 640 -18.42 -21.15 9.36
C SER A 640 -19.89 -21.11 9.80
N GLY A 641 -20.82 -21.70 9.04
CA GLY A 641 -22.24 -21.77 9.37
C GLY A 641 -22.66 -23.05 10.15
N ALA A 642 -21.71 -23.96 10.44
CA ALA A 642 -21.97 -25.25 11.09
C ALA A 642 -21.41 -25.39 12.51
N GLN A 643 -21.02 -24.29 13.18
CA GLN A 643 -20.60 -24.28 14.60
C GLN A 643 -21.60 -23.57 15.49
#